data_738dc38df5cd36f99f685c0121dcb700
#
_entry.id   738dc38df5cd36f99f685c0121dcb700
#
_cell.length_a   1.000
_cell.length_b   1.000
_cell.length_c   1.000
_cell.angle_alpha   90.00
_cell.angle_beta   90.00
_cell.angle_gamma   90.00
#
_symmetry.space_group_name_H-M   'P 1'
#
loop_
_entity.id
_entity.type
_entity.pdbx_description
1 polymer ?
#
loop_
_entity_poly.entity_id
_entity_poly.type
_entity_poly.pdbx_seq_one_letter_code
_entity_poly.pdbx_strand_id
1 'polypeptide(L)'
;MLFFIVFVLFSILIFRLGVVQIVQGEDYERKIERTENVTANTSVPRGIIYDRNGQPVVENRSKYAITYTRSKNAGPEEMLKTAKKLAALIHMDTDKVTEREKKDYWIMTHPKEAKQKITKEEWKKYKDNQLSDDQLYKLQLKRVTKKDLASLTKHDLEVLAIYSKFSSGYAMTPQIVKNNGVTPKEYALVNENLDSLPGVDTTVDWDRSYAYGETLKSVLGKISSSSEGLPQDMLDYYLSKDYSRNDRVGKSYIEYQYEDVLRGQKTKIKNITDKNGNILDSQVVSKGKRGDDLVLTIDMDLQKAVDEIISQELLREIPGRRYLDRAFVTMMDPHTGEILAMAGKKYEIDKKTGKPELVDFSLGNMTTSYAMGSAVKGATLLTGYMTGAIHPGQYLVDEPLKFKGTPPKSSWFNRTGAMSINDLYALKRSSNVYMFKTAIAIGKGTYRPNQSLQIDMNAFNVMRSHYAQFGLGVPTGIDLPNEQVGYKGKIDPGRPGLLLDLAIGQFDTYTPLQMAQYVSTIANGGYRMEPHIVKEIREPVSDSKKIGPVIKTVEPKVLNRIDAKTSWIQHVQEGFREVMQDPQGTAYSAFHDAPYKPAGKTGTAEGVYDGPKSEEFLKRGQQLPMVWNLTLVGYAPYDNPEVAFAVVVPWVYEGNGSSQINYRIGRRILDKYFELKKERAQKQTSDVVVDEMPKQDNQSNDKSKSKSSDSDNSQG
;
A
#
# COMPACT_ATOMS: atom_id res chain seq x y z
N MET A 1 8.93 65.79 54.17
CA MET A 1 9.81 64.89 53.43
C MET A 1 9.32 63.42 53.54
N LEU A 2 9.14 62.90 54.73
CA LEU A 2 8.70 61.50 54.93
C LEU A 2 7.34 61.15 54.25
N PHE A 3 6.33 62.03 54.41
CA PHE A 3 5.04 61.88 53.78
C PHE A 3 5.10 61.84 52.23
N PHE A 4 5.97 62.64 51.62
CA PHE A 4 6.16 62.64 50.21
C PHE A 4 6.82 61.32 49.67
N ILE A 5 7.78 60.78 50.44
CA ILE A 5 8.41 59.51 50.10
C ILE A 5 7.37 58.36 50.19
N VAL A 6 6.57 58.34 51.21
CA VAL A 6 5.51 57.33 51.38
C VAL A 6 4.46 57.46 50.28
N PHE A 7 4.07 58.65 49.87
CA PHE A 7 3.14 58.89 48.76
C PHE A 7 3.72 58.41 47.42
N VAL A 8 4.98 58.70 47.15
CA VAL A 8 5.65 58.21 45.91
C VAL A 8 5.77 56.69 45.86
N LEU A 9 6.10 56.05 47.00
CA LEU A 9 6.15 54.61 47.10
C LEU A 9 4.75 53.94 46.88
N PHE A 10 3.69 54.56 47.45
CA PHE A 10 2.35 54.11 47.25
C PHE A 10 1.84 54.26 45.80
N SER A 11 2.21 55.40 45.19
CA SER A 11 1.92 55.66 43.77
C SER A 11 2.63 54.66 42.81
N ILE A 12 3.88 54.32 43.13
CA ILE A 12 4.62 53.28 42.38
C ILE A 12 3.98 51.90 42.53
N LEU A 13 3.50 51.56 43.75
CA LEU A 13 2.81 50.29 44.00
C LEU A 13 1.47 50.23 43.23
N ILE A 14 0.67 51.32 43.22
CA ILE A 14 -0.60 51.37 42.46
C ILE A 14 -0.31 51.29 40.98
N PHE A 15 0.70 52.00 40.48
CA PHE A 15 1.09 51.94 39.06
C PHE A 15 1.55 50.53 38.65
N ARG A 16 2.35 49.88 39.48
CA ARG A 16 2.77 48.49 39.26
C ARG A 16 1.59 47.52 39.28
N LEU A 17 0.66 47.70 40.17
CA LEU A 17 -0.60 46.93 40.22
C LEU A 17 -1.42 47.09 38.96
N GLY A 18 -1.52 48.33 38.48
CA GLY A 18 -2.21 48.63 37.20
C GLY A 18 -1.56 47.98 35.98
N VAL A 19 -0.21 48.05 35.94
CA VAL A 19 0.54 47.37 34.86
C VAL A 19 0.34 45.83 34.90
N VAL A 20 0.36 45.21 36.06
CA VAL A 20 0.12 43.77 36.21
C VAL A 20 -1.30 43.39 35.85
N GLN A 21 -2.30 44.20 36.28
CA GLN A 21 -3.70 43.88 35.99
C GLN A 21 -4.13 44.21 34.57
N ILE A 22 -3.69 45.33 33.99
CA ILE A 22 -4.18 45.82 32.69
C ILE A 22 -3.27 45.37 31.52
N VAL A 23 -1.97 45.41 31.67
CA VAL A 23 -1.03 45.11 30.58
C VAL A 23 -0.62 43.63 30.57
N GLN A 24 -0.50 43.01 31.72
CA GLN A 24 -0.12 41.59 31.85
C GLN A 24 -1.28 40.69 32.28
N GLY A 25 -2.48 41.21 32.55
CA GLY A 25 -3.64 40.47 33.01
C GLY A 25 -4.03 39.36 32.05
N GLU A 26 -4.14 39.68 30.76
CA GLU A 26 -4.42 38.68 29.71
C GLU A 26 -3.32 37.59 29.58
N ASP A 27 -2.06 37.95 29.77
CA ASP A 27 -0.95 36.99 29.71
C ASP A 27 -0.92 36.11 30.96
N TYR A 28 -1.26 36.63 32.13
CA TYR A 28 -1.43 35.85 33.34
C TYR A 28 -2.70 34.98 33.29
N GLU A 29 -3.80 35.52 32.78
CA GLU A 29 -5.03 34.75 32.53
C GLU A 29 -4.79 33.61 31.54
N ARG A 30 -4.12 33.86 30.41
CA ARG A 30 -3.69 32.83 29.46
C ARG A 30 -2.72 31.81 30.07
N LYS A 31 -1.83 32.23 30.98
CA LYS A 31 -0.93 31.30 31.71
C LYS A 31 -1.68 30.46 32.73
N ILE A 32 -2.67 31.04 33.42
CA ILE A 32 -3.55 30.33 34.35
C ILE A 32 -4.43 29.35 33.58
N GLU A 33 -5.09 29.81 32.50
CA GLU A 33 -5.87 28.92 31.61
C GLU A 33 -5.02 27.78 31.01
N ARG A 34 -3.77 28.03 30.62
CA ARG A 34 -2.85 26.98 30.17
C ARG A 34 -2.45 26.01 31.30
N THR A 35 -2.52 26.42 32.53
CA THR A 35 -2.11 25.62 33.68
C THR A 35 -3.27 24.81 34.26
N GLU A 36 -4.49 25.37 34.19
CA GLU A 36 -5.73 24.78 34.74
C GLU A 36 -6.54 24.00 33.70
N ASN A 37 -6.34 24.26 32.39
CA ASN A 37 -7.11 23.66 31.31
C ASN A 37 -6.19 22.93 30.34
N VAL A 38 -6.05 21.64 30.48
CA VAL A 38 -5.27 20.81 29.56
C VAL A 38 -6.21 20.12 28.57
N THR A 39 -6.04 20.41 27.28
CA THR A 39 -6.81 19.76 26.23
C THR A 39 -6.24 18.36 25.98
N ALA A 40 -7.02 17.33 26.20
CA ALA A 40 -6.73 15.96 25.79
C ALA A 40 -7.45 15.65 24.47
N ASN A 41 -6.78 14.92 23.60
CA ASN A 41 -7.33 14.49 22.33
C ASN A 41 -7.62 13.00 22.38
N THR A 42 -8.85 12.59 22.07
CA THR A 42 -9.23 11.18 21.96
C THR A 42 -9.23 10.74 20.50
N SER A 43 -8.59 9.63 20.20
CA SER A 43 -8.53 9.06 18.85
C SER A 43 -9.93 8.68 18.35
N VAL A 44 -10.17 8.87 17.06
CA VAL A 44 -11.38 8.46 16.36
C VAL A 44 -11.06 7.42 15.30
N PRO A 45 -12.05 6.63 14.83
CA PRO A 45 -11.84 5.69 13.74
C PRO A 45 -11.38 6.38 12.47
N ARG A 46 -10.56 5.71 11.67
CA ARG A 46 -10.15 6.17 10.33
C ARG A 46 -11.28 5.98 9.33
N GLY A 47 -11.19 6.64 8.18
CA GLY A 47 -12.06 6.38 7.03
C GLY A 47 -12.05 4.91 6.62
N ILE A 48 -13.14 4.41 6.07
CA ILE A 48 -13.26 3.08 5.49
C ILE A 48 -12.74 3.13 4.05
N ILE A 49 -12.13 2.05 3.59
CA ILE A 49 -11.72 1.92 2.19
C ILE A 49 -12.65 0.90 1.54
N TYR A 50 -13.36 1.32 0.51
CA TYR A 50 -14.27 0.50 -0.29
C TYR A 50 -13.65 0.16 -1.65
N ASP A 51 -14.09 -0.94 -2.24
CA ASP A 51 -13.81 -1.24 -3.64
C ASP A 51 -14.71 -0.41 -4.58
N ARG A 52 -14.54 -0.56 -5.90
CA ARG A 52 -15.33 0.17 -6.89
C ARG A 52 -16.84 -0.13 -6.86
N ASN A 53 -17.23 -1.26 -6.27
CA ASN A 53 -18.60 -1.73 -6.16
C ASN A 53 -19.23 -1.40 -4.80
N GLY A 54 -18.49 -0.67 -3.95
CA GLY A 54 -18.95 -0.27 -2.64
C GLY A 54 -18.81 -1.33 -1.55
N GLN A 55 -18.04 -2.39 -1.79
CA GLN A 55 -17.75 -3.40 -0.78
C GLN A 55 -16.60 -2.93 0.12
N PRO A 56 -16.72 -3.06 1.45
CA PRO A 56 -15.64 -2.64 2.35
C PRO A 56 -14.41 -3.55 2.19
N VAL A 57 -13.26 -2.91 1.98
CA VAL A 57 -11.95 -3.58 1.84
C VAL A 57 -11.14 -3.45 3.12
N VAL A 58 -11.12 -2.25 3.71
CA VAL A 58 -10.46 -1.99 4.99
C VAL A 58 -11.43 -1.25 5.90
N GLU A 59 -11.74 -1.84 7.04
CA GLU A 59 -12.67 -1.33 8.04
C GLU A 59 -11.97 -1.05 9.37
N ASN A 60 -12.73 -0.51 10.32
CA ASN A 60 -12.29 -0.36 11.71
C ASN A 60 -13.01 -1.38 12.60
N ARG A 61 -12.25 -2.21 13.26
CA ARG A 61 -12.76 -3.12 14.27
C ARG A 61 -12.60 -2.50 15.65
N SER A 62 -13.70 -2.27 16.34
CA SER A 62 -13.67 -1.76 17.72
C SER A 62 -13.15 -2.84 18.67
N LYS A 63 -12.41 -2.40 19.68
CA LYS A 63 -11.89 -3.23 20.76
C LYS A 63 -11.86 -2.46 22.08
N TYR A 64 -12.04 -3.13 23.18
CA TYR A 64 -11.89 -2.53 24.49
C TYR A 64 -10.44 -2.13 24.74
N ALA A 65 -10.25 -1.00 25.39
CA ALA A 65 -8.94 -0.50 25.79
C ALA A 65 -8.98 0.05 27.19
N ILE A 66 -7.86 -0.05 27.88
CA ILE A 66 -7.61 0.55 29.19
C ILE A 66 -6.53 1.60 29.00
N THR A 67 -6.80 2.80 29.47
CA THR A 67 -5.91 3.96 29.35
C THR A 67 -5.44 4.42 30.70
N TYR A 68 -4.37 5.21 30.70
CA TYR A 68 -3.88 5.91 31.88
C TYR A 68 -3.51 7.34 31.50
N THR A 69 -4.02 8.31 32.25
CA THR A 69 -3.65 9.72 32.12
C THR A 69 -2.85 10.12 33.35
N ARG A 70 -1.54 10.29 33.17
CA ARG A 70 -0.66 10.70 34.25
C ARG A 70 -0.95 12.16 34.63
N SER A 71 -1.28 12.43 35.90
CA SER A 71 -1.38 13.79 36.43
C SER A 71 -0.01 14.50 36.37
N LYS A 72 0.01 15.84 36.33
CA LYS A 72 1.25 16.62 36.19
C LYS A 72 2.26 16.31 37.29
N ASN A 73 1.79 16.01 38.49
CA ASN A 73 2.60 15.82 39.72
C ASN A 73 2.65 14.35 40.16
N ALA A 74 2.11 13.39 39.40
CA ALA A 74 2.15 11.98 39.75
C ALA A 74 3.59 11.46 39.89
N GLY A 75 3.96 11.07 41.09
CA GLY A 75 5.28 10.51 41.38
C GLY A 75 5.40 9.02 41.05
N PRO A 76 6.63 8.47 41.02
CA PRO A 76 6.86 7.05 40.74
C PRO A 76 6.14 6.10 41.73
N GLU A 77 6.05 6.46 43.00
CA GLU A 77 5.39 5.63 44.01
C GLU A 77 3.88 5.56 43.81
N GLU A 78 3.24 6.67 43.46
CA GLU A 78 1.81 6.73 43.18
C GLU A 78 1.46 5.92 41.94
N MET A 79 2.24 6.07 40.85
CA MET A 79 2.10 5.28 39.63
C MET A 79 2.27 3.79 39.91
N LEU A 80 3.26 3.41 40.73
CA LEU A 80 3.47 2.01 41.11
C LEU A 80 2.31 1.45 41.93
N LYS A 81 1.77 2.22 42.87
CA LYS A 81 0.61 1.82 43.68
C LYS A 81 -0.62 1.58 42.78
N THR A 82 -0.87 2.47 41.83
CA THR A 82 -1.97 2.31 40.88
C THR A 82 -1.73 1.13 39.94
N ALA A 83 -0.48 0.93 39.46
CA ALA A 83 -0.13 -0.22 38.61
C ALA A 83 -0.35 -1.56 39.31
N LYS A 84 -0.01 -1.67 40.62
CA LYS A 84 -0.27 -2.86 41.45
C LYS A 84 -1.77 -3.15 41.56
N LYS A 85 -2.59 -2.13 41.80
CA LYS A 85 -4.04 -2.31 41.87
C LYS A 85 -4.62 -2.75 40.53
N LEU A 86 -4.17 -2.14 39.43
CA LEU A 86 -4.63 -2.50 38.10
C LEU A 86 -4.21 -3.93 37.68
N ALA A 87 -2.98 -4.35 38.05
CA ALA A 87 -2.49 -5.72 37.79
C ALA A 87 -3.29 -6.81 38.52
N ALA A 88 -4.04 -6.46 39.59
CA ALA A 88 -4.96 -7.38 40.27
C ALA A 88 -6.28 -7.58 39.48
N LEU A 89 -6.62 -6.67 38.56
CA LEU A 89 -7.88 -6.67 37.78
C LEU A 89 -7.72 -7.16 36.37
N ILE A 90 -6.52 -7.01 35.77
CA ILE A 90 -6.24 -7.36 34.40
C ILE A 90 -4.99 -8.21 34.27
N HIS A 91 -4.96 -9.07 33.24
CA HIS A 91 -3.75 -9.77 32.84
C HIS A 91 -2.94 -8.93 31.86
N MET A 92 -1.61 -8.84 32.01
CA MET A 92 -0.73 -8.10 31.14
C MET A 92 0.34 -9.00 30.53
N ASP A 93 0.55 -8.87 29.20
CA ASP A 93 1.63 -9.55 28.50
C ASP A 93 3.00 -8.99 28.95
N THR A 94 3.92 -9.89 29.26
CA THR A 94 5.25 -9.57 29.78
C THR A 94 6.39 -9.85 28.81
N ASP A 95 6.12 -10.35 27.60
CA ASP A 95 7.13 -10.78 26.61
C ASP A 95 8.04 -9.62 26.15
N LYS A 96 7.53 -8.40 26.21
CA LYS A 96 8.25 -7.19 25.80
C LYS A 96 9.03 -6.52 26.93
N VAL A 97 8.95 -7.04 28.16
CA VAL A 97 9.67 -6.46 29.31
C VAL A 97 11.15 -6.73 29.19
N THR A 98 11.95 -5.69 29.07
CA THR A 98 13.39 -5.76 28.90
C THR A 98 14.14 -6.08 30.21
N GLU A 99 15.36 -6.62 30.10
CA GLU A 99 16.22 -6.85 31.26
C GLU A 99 16.52 -5.54 32.00
N ARG A 100 16.63 -4.43 31.28
CA ARG A 100 16.85 -3.11 31.87
C ARG A 100 15.66 -2.69 32.74
N GLU A 101 14.46 -2.80 32.27
CA GLU A 101 13.24 -2.48 33.02
C GLU A 101 13.09 -3.36 34.23
N LYS A 102 13.45 -4.66 34.18
CA LYS A 102 13.47 -5.56 35.33
C LYS A 102 14.44 -5.08 36.42
N LYS A 103 15.63 -4.59 36.02
CA LYS A 103 16.62 -4.05 36.99
C LYS A 103 16.13 -2.75 37.60
N ASP A 104 15.56 -1.84 36.82
CA ASP A 104 15.00 -0.58 37.31
C ASP A 104 13.86 -0.85 38.33
N TYR A 105 12.95 -1.78 37.97
CA TYR A 105 11.85 -2.18 38.86
C TYR A 105 12.34 -2.86 40.14
N TRP A 106 13.34 -3.75 40.04
CA TRP A 106 13.91 -4.42 41.20
C TRP A 106 14.54 -3.41 42.18
N ILE A 107 15.32 -2.43 41.66
CA ILE A 107 15.91 -1.36 42.49
C ILE A 107 14.80 -0.55 43.18
N MET A 108 13.74 -0.23 42.48
CA MET A 108 12.61 0.56 43.01
C MET A 108 11.83 -0.21 44.09
N THR A 109 11.64 -1.51 43.92
CA THR A 109 10.84 -2.35 44.83
C THR A 109 11.65 -2.95 45.97
N HIS A 110 13.00 -3.00 45.88
CA HIS A 110 13.92 -3.53 46.87
C HIS A 110 14.97 -2.47 47.31
N PRO A 111 14.51 -1.31 47.84
CA PRO A 111 15.42 -0.18 48.11
C PRO A 111 16.49 -0.47 49.15
N LYS A 112 16.23 -1.38 50.11
CA LYS A 112 17.21 -1.77 51.14
C LYS A 112 18.35 -2.61 50.51
N GLU A 113 18.00 -3.59 49.73
CA GLU A 113 18.93 -4.48 49.03
C GLU A 113 19.71 -3.71 47.92
N ALA A 114 19.03 -2.80 47.23
CA ALA A 114 19.67 -1.92 46.23
C ALA A 114 20.72 -1.00 46.87
N LYS A 115 20.46 -0.46 48.08
CA LYS A 115 21.44 0.29 48.86
C LYS A 115 22.68 -0.53 49.24
N GLN A 116 22.49 -1.82 49.58
CA GLN A 116 23.60 -2.73 49.87
C GLN A 116 24.49 -3.05 48.69
N LYS A 117 24.01 -2.84 47.46
CA LYS A 117 24.83 -2.98 46.23
C LYS A 117 25.90 -1.90 46.10
N ILE A 118 25.86 -0.83 46.91
CA ILE A 118 26.82 0.27 46.91
C ILE A 118 27.77 0.08 48.10
N THR A 119 29.08 0.20 47.84
CA THR A 119 30.11 0.03 48.87
C THR A 119 30.16 1.23 49.85
N LYS A 120 30.73 1.01 51.05
CA LYS A 120 30.90 2.09 52.03
C LYS A 120 31.72 3.26 51.48
N GLU A 121 32.74 2.96 50.66
CA GLU A 121 33.61 3.98 50.03
C GLU A 121 32.85 4.79 48.99
N GLU A 122 32.00 4.17 48.19
CA GLU A 122 31.17 4.89 47.19
C GLU A 122 30.12 5.74 47.88
N TRP A 123 29.52 5.26 49.00
CA TRP A 123 28.63 6.06 49.81
C TRP A 123 29.35 7.28 50.44
N LYS A 124 30.65 7.13 50.80
CA LYS A 124 31.47 8.28 51.26
C LYS A 124 31.69 9.27 50.12
N LYS A 125 32.10 8.78 48.94
CA LYS A 125 32.29 9.65 47.73
C LYS A 125 30.99 10.37 47.38
N TYR A 126 29.84 9.74 47.50
CA TYR A 126 28.53 10.38 47.22
C TYR A 126 28.26 11.50 48.26
N LYS A 127 28.49 11.26 49.55
CA LYS A 127 28.34 12.28 50.60
C LYS A 127 29.31 13.46 50.42
N ASP A 128 30.48 13.18 49.90
CA ASP A 128 31.52 14.19 49.57
C ASP A 128 31.30 14.88 48.21
N ASN A 129 30.12 14.71 47.58
CA ASN A 129 29.73 15.24 46.27
C ASN A 129 30.67 14.84 45.10
N GLN A 130 31.42 13.74 45.23
CA GLN A 130 32.28 13.17 44.19
C GLN A 130 31.56 12.16 43.28
N LEU A 131 30.37 11.70 43.65
CA LEU A 131 29.48 10.87 42.86
C LEU A 131 28.11 11.53 42.81
N SER A 132 27.49 11.58 41.63
CA SER A 132 26.13 12.04 41.47
C SER A 132 25.13 10.91 41.71
N ASP A 133 23.83 11.25 41.91
CA ASP A 133 22.72 10.29 41.98
C ASP A 133 22.69 9.37 40.76
N ASP A 134 22.89 9.90 39.57
CA ASP A 134 22.92 9.13 38.29
C ASP A 134 24.08 8.11 38.27
N GLN A 135 25.25 8.50 38.78
CA GLN A 135 26.40 7.58 38.86
C GLN A 135 26.16 6.48 39.88
N LEU A 136 25.55 6.81 41.03
CA LEU A 136 25.20 5.85 42.05
C LEU A 136 24.18 4.82 41.52
N TYR A 137 23.17 5.33 40.82
CA TYR A 137 22.13 4.51 40.19
C TYR A 137 22.72 3.59 39.11
N LYS A 138 23.62 4.07 38.29
CA LYS A 138 24.34 3.26 37.28
C LYS A 138 25.16 2.15 37.91
N LEU A 139 25.76 2.37 39.10
CA LEU A 139 26.46 1.33 39.84
C LEU A 139 25.48 0.26 40.34
N GLN A 140 24.32 0.64 40.91
CA GLN A 140 23.29 -0.28 41.31
C GLN A 140 22.84 -1.16 40.14
N LEU A 141 22.49 -0.54 38.99
CA LEU A 141 22.07 -1.25 37.78
C LEU A 141 23.10 -2.29 37.30
N LYS A 142 24.39 -1.93 37.33
CA LYS A 142 25.47 -2.84 36.94
C LYS A 142 25.60 -4.04 37.89
N ARG A 143 25.22 -3.88 39.14
CA ARG A 143 25.39 -4.90 40.20
C ARG A 143 24.15 -5.73 40.46
N VAL A 144 22.99 -5.39 39.89
CA VAL A 144 21.82 -6.26 39.89
C VAL A 144 22.11 -7.50 39.06
N THR A 145 22.06 -8.67 39.70
CA THR A 145 22.41 -9.97 39.08
C THR A 145 21.17 -10.71 38.57
N LYS A 146 21.40 -11.74 37.76
CA LYS A 146 20.32 -12.65 37.35
C LYS A 146 19.58 -13.29 38.50
N LYS A 147 20.28 -13.55 39.65
CA LYS A 147 19.68 -14.11 40.85
C LYS A 147 18.72 -13.11 41.50
N ASP A 148 19.07 -11.82 41.51
CA ASP A 148 18.17 -10.76 42.01
C ASP A 148 16.91 -10.67 41.12
N LEU A 149 17.07 -10.74 39.82
CA LEU A 149 15.93 -10.70 38.86
C LEU A 149 15.05 -11.96 38.94
N ALA A 150 15.60 -13.11 39.31
CA ALA A 150 14.86 -14.37 39.51
C ALA A 150 13.89 -14.32 40.69
N SER A 151 14.03 -13.34 41.61
CA SER A 151 13.09 -13.13 42.73
C SER A 151 11.77 -12.48 42.26
N LEU A 152 11.73 -11.86 41.09
CA LEU A 152 10.53 -11.25 40.55
C LEU A 152 9.52 -12.32 40.12
N THR A 153 8.34 -12.27 40.68
CA THR A 153 7.24 -13.18 40.35
C THR A 153 6.60 -12.80 38.99
N LYS A 154 5.77 -13.68 38.45
CA LYS A 154 4.99 -13.38 37.25
C LYS A 154 4.10 -12.13 37.45
N HIS A 155 3.49 -12.00 38.61
CA HIS A 155 2.69 -10.83 38.97
C HIS A 155 3.53 -9.55 39.03
N ASP A 156 4.76 -9.60 39.57
CA ASP A 156 5.67 -8.45 39.54
C ASP A 156 6.02 -8.00 38.12
N LEU A 157 6.18 -8.96 37.20
CA LEU A 157 6.42 -8.64 35.79
C LEU A 157 5.19 -8.01 35.10
N GLU A 158 3.98 -8.42 35.48
CA GLU A 158 2.73 -7.79 34.99
C GLU A 158 2.60 -6.36 35.55
N VAL A 159 2.88 -6.15 36.83
CA VAL A 159 2.93 -4.80 37.42
C VAL A 159 3.97 -3.92 36.73
N LEU A 160 5.15 -4.46 36.45
CA LEU A 160 6.20 -3.76 35.74
C LEU A 160 5.77 -3.37 34.32
N ALA A 161 5.13 -4.28 33.57
CA ALA A 161 4.62 -4.00 32.24
C ALA A 161 3.60 -2.85 32.24
N ILE A 162 2.70 -2.82 33.24
CA ILE A 162 1.74 -1.72 33.43
C ILE A 162 2.46 -0.42 33.81
N TYR A 163 3.37 -0.48 34.76
CA TYR A 163 4.13 0.68 35.22
C TYR A 163 4.97 1.31 34.13
N SER A 164 5.60 0.48 33.28
CA SER A 164 6.35 0.95 32.10
C SER A 164 5.44 1.73 31.15
N LYS A 165 4.18 1.28 30.93
CA LYS A 165 3.19 2.03 30.14
C LYS A 165 2.81 3.35 30.80
N PHE A 166 2.61 3.39 32.12
CA PHE A 166 2.30 4.62 32.84
C PHE A 166 3.42 5.66 32.73
N SER A 167 4.66 5.19 32.82
CA SER A 167 5.87 6.03 32.80
C SER A 167 6.22 6.56 31.41
N SER A 168 5.87 5.84 30.35
CA SER A 168 6.19 6.21 28.98
C SER A 168 5.31 7.33 28.41
N GLY A 169 4.16 7.61 29.06
CA GLY A 169 3.20 8.61 28.61
C GLY A 169 3.59 10.05 29.00
N TYR A 170 3.11 11.00 28.20
CA TYR A 170 3.18 12.43 28.55
C TYR A 170 2.16 12.77 29.63
N ALA A 171 2.51 13.71 30.52
CA ALA A 171 1.57 14.19 31.51
C ALA A 171 0.32 14.76 30.85
N MET A 172 -0.84 14.53 31.45
CA MET A 172 -2.16 14.99 31.02
C MET A 172 -2.63 14.46 29.64
N THR A 173 -1.93 13.48 29.06
CA THR A 173 -2.30 12.84 27.79
C THR A 173 -2.68 11.38 28.04
N PRO A 174 -3.88 10.92 27.64
CA PRO A 174 -4.27 9.53 27.78
C PRO A 174 -3.30 8.61 27.04
N GLN A 175 -2.77 7.61 27.74
CA GLN A 175 -1.86 6.59 27.23
C GLN A 175 -2.57 5.23 27.21
N ILE A 176 -2.50 4.50 26.12
CA ILE A 176 -3.03 3.14 26.06
C ILE A 176 -2.13 2.22 26.90
N VAL A 177 -2.70 1.62 27.93
CA VAL A 177 -2.06 0.61 28.77
C VAL A 177 -2.22 -0.77 28.17
N LYS A 178 -3.47 -1.15 27.87
CA LYS A 178 -3.81 -2.42 27.23
C LYS A 178 -4.94 -2.21 26.22
N ASN A 179 -4.77 -2.69 24.99
CA ASN A 179 -5.80 -2.67 23.95
C ASN A 179 -5.87 -3.99 23.15
N ASN A 180 -4.99 -4.94 23.45
CA ASN A 180 -5.03 -6.28 22.87
C ASN A 180 -5.48 -7.29 23.93
N GLY A 181 -6.49 -8.12 23.60
CA GLY A 181 -6.98 -9.15 24.48
C GLY A 181 -7.62 -8.61 25.78
N VAL A 182 -8.15 -7.39 25.77
CA VAL A 182 -9.00 -6.91 26.87
C VAL A 182 -10.33 -7.64 26.79
N THR A 183 -10.61 -8.46 27.78
CA THR A 183 -11.86 -9.20 27.86
C THR A 183 -13.00 -8.31 28.37
N PRO A 184 -14.27 -8.60 28.02
CA PRO A 184 -15.41 -7.88 28.61
C PRO A 184 -15.41 -7.87 30.14
N LYS A 185 -14.91 -8.95 30.76
CA LYS A 185 -14.79 -9.06 32.20
C LYS A 185 -13.73 -8.10 32.78
N GLU A 186 -12.53 -8.04 32.17
CA GLU A 186 -11.51 -7.08 32.59
C GLU A 186 -11.99 -5.64 32.44
N TYR A 187 -12.65 -5.33 31.31
CA TYR A 187 -13.23 -4.01 31.04
C TYR A 187 -14.23 -3.61 32.11
N ALA A 188 -15.18 -4.50 32.49
CA ALA A 188 -16.17 -4.27 33.51
C ALA A 188 -15.50 -4.10 34.90
N LEU A 189 -14.55 -4.98 35.28
CA LEU A 189 -13.84 -4.91 36.54
C LEU A 189 -13.07 -3.58 36.70
N VAL A 190 -12.41 -3.11 35.65
CA VAL A 190 -11.71 -1.82 35.72
C VAL A 190 -12.72 -0.68 35.88
N ASN A 191 -13.83 -0.72 35.13
CA ASN A 191 -14.87 0.31 35.16
C ASN A 191 -15.52 0.46 36.54
N GLU A 192 -15.76 -0.68 37.22
CA GLU A 192 -16.31 -0.71 38.58
C GLU A 192 -15.33 -0.21 39.67
N ASN A 193 -14.03 -0.16 39.34
CA ASN A 193 -12.98 0.20 40.32
C ASN A 193 -12.26 1.53 39.98
N LEU A 194 -12.77 2.35 39.04
CA LEU A 194 -12.13 3.59 38.60
C LEU A 194 -11.81 4.54 39.79
N ASP A 195 -12.71 4.67 40.77
CA ASP A 195 -12.49 5.51 41.97
C ASP A 195 -11.23 5.13 42.76
N SER A 196 -10.82 3.87 42.68
CA SER A 196 -9.62 3.35 43.35
C SER A 196 -8.36 3.42 42.49
N LEU A 197 -8.49 3.74 41.22
CA LEU A 197 -7.46 3.71 40.19
C LEU A 197 -7.21 5.11 39.58
N PRO A 198 -6.62 6.04 40.32
CA PRO A 198 -6.45 7.42 39.87
C PRO A 198 -5.72 7.48 38.53
N GLY A 199 -6.32 8.18 37.57
CA GLY A 199 -5.82 8.36 36.19
C GLY A 199 -6.06 7.19 35.22
N VAL A 200 -6.54 6.04 35.72
CA VAL A 200 -6.96 4.93 34.85
C VAL A 200 -8.38 5.20 34.34
N ASP A 201 -8.62 4.85 33.07
CA ASP A 201 -9.93 4.95 32.43
C ASP A 201 -10.10 3.82 31.42
N THR A 202 -11.34 3.58 31.02
CA THR A 202 -11.70 2.61 29.98
C THR A 202 -12.21 3.33 28.73
N THR A 203 -11.85 2.82 27.57
CA THR A 203 -12.25 3.41 26.30
C THR A 203 -12.42 2.34 25.22
N VAL A 204 -12.90 2.76 24.07
CA VAL A 204 -12.92 1.93 22.85
C VAL A 204 -11.78 2.40 21.94
N ASP A 205 -10.96 1.47 21.54
CA ASP A 205 -9.91 1.65 20.52
C ASP A 205 -10.30 0.95 19.22
N TRP A 206 -9.54 1.18 18.16
CA TRP A 206 -9.85 0.72 16.82
C TRP A 206 -8.62 0.08 16.17
N ASP A 207 -8.80 -1.09 15.57
CA ASP A 207 -7.81 -1.72 14.70
C ASP A 207 -8.31 -1.72 13.26
N ARG A 208 -7.36 -1.68 12.31
CA ARG A 208 -7.67 -1.93 10.91
C ARG A 208 -7.99 -3.41 10.70
N SER A 209 -9.09 -3.67 10.03
CA SER A 209 -9.54 -4.99 9.62
C SER A 209 -9.58 -5.07 8.09
N TYR A 210 -8.89 -6.06 7.53
CA TYR A 210 -8.79 -6.27 6.09
C TYR A 210 -9.76 -7.39 5.72
N ALA A 211 -10.86 -7.04 5.04
CA ALA A 211 -11.94 -7.98 4.73
C ALA A 211 -11.50 -9.14 3.82
N TYR A 212 -10.50 -8.89 2.97
CA TYR A 212 -9.96 -9.87 2.01
C TYR A 212 -8.61 -10.47 2.45
N GLY A 213 -8.29 -10.39 3.76
CA GLY A 213 -7.06 -10.98 4.32
C GLY A 213 -5.79 -10.39 3.73
N GLU A 214 -4.96 -11.22 3.10
CA GLU A 214 -3.68 -10.78 2.52
C GLU A 214 -3.82 -10.27 1.07
N THR A 215 -4.98 -10.43 0.41
CA THR A 215 -5.20 -9.95 -0.97
C THR A 215 -5.03 -8.44 -1.05
N LEU A 216 -4.16 -7.97 -1.95
CA LEU A 216 -3.85 -6.54 -2.18
C LEU A 216 -3.29 -5.79 -0.96
N LYS A 217 -3.00 -6.45 0.13
CA LYS A 217 -2.61 -5.83 1.41
C LYS A 217 -1.36 -5.00 1.32
N SER A 218 -0.42 -5.38 0.48
CA SER A 218 0.81 -4.62 0.24
C SER A 218 0.52 -3.23 -0.34
N VAL A 219 -0.47 -3.11 -1.21
CA VAL A 219 -0.91 -1.85 -1.85
C VAL A 219 -1.79 -1.02 -0.91
N LEU A 220 -2.70 -1.67 -0.16
CA LEU A 220 -3.51 -0.98 0.86
C LEU A 220 -2.62 -0.32 1.92
N GLY A 221 -1.51 -0.96 2.25
CA GLY A 221 -0.54 -0.43 3.20
C GLY A 221 -0.87 -0.77 4.66
N LYS A 222 -0.13 -0.13 5.56
CA LYS A 222 -0.21 -0.37 7.01
C LYS A 222 -0.21 0.97 7.75
N ILE A 223 -0.79 0.96 8.95
CA ILE A 223 -0.70 2.06 9.92
C ILE A 223 0.33 1.74 11.00
N SER A 224 0.86 2.76 11.68
CA SER A 224 1.68 2.57 12.88
C SER A 224 0.81 2.05 14.03
N SER A 225 1.43 1.32 14.95
CA SER A 225 0.78 0.97 16.22
C SER A 225 0.84 2.16 17.20
N SER A 226 -0.01 2.17 18.22
CA SER A 226 0.04 3.18 19.28
C SER A 226 1.37 3.21 20.06
N SER A 227 2.12 2.09 20.07
CA SER A 227 3.44 2.02 20.69
C SER A 227 4.57 2.52 19.78
N GLU A 228 4.39 2.48 18.46
CA GLU A 228 5.30 3.09 17.49
C GLU A 228 5.08 4.61 17.39
N GLY A 229 3.80 5.03 17.40
CA GLY A 229 3.42 6.43 17.24
C GLY A 229 3.80 7.02 15.89
N LEU A 230 4.16 8.31 15.90
CA LEU A 230 4.58 9.04 14.71
C LEU A 230 5.98 8.63 14.26
N PRO A 231 6.25 8.54 12.94
CA PRO A 231 7.59 8.36 12.39
C PRO A 231 8.52 9.51 12.81
N GLN A 232 9.73 9.17 13.25
CA GLN A 232 10.68 10.15 13.80
C GLN A 232 11.14 11.17 12.75
N ASP A 233 11.31 10.74 11.52
CA ASP A 233 11.72 11.55 10.36
C ASP A 233 10.66 12.55 9.91
N MET A 234 9.38 12.33 10.25
CA MET A 234 8.25 13.20 9.91
C MET A 234 7.57 13.81 11.15
N LEU A 235 8.23 13.77 12.30
CA LEU A 235 7.62 14.16 13.58
C LEU A 235 7.11 15.61 13.56
N ASP A 236 7.94 16.56 13.13
CA ASP A 236 7.57 17.98 13.11
C ASP A 236 6.41 18.26 12.15
N TYR A 237 6.39 17.57 11.02
CA TYR A 237 5.28 17.65 10.06
C TYR A 237 3.94 17.25 10.69
N TYR A 238 3.90 16.10 11.36
CA TYR A 238 2.67 15.63 11.98
C TYR A 238 2.28 16.48 13.20
N LEU A 239 3.23 16.89 14.02
CA LEU A 239 2.94 17.76 15.17
C LEU A 239 2.37 19.13 14.72
N SER A 240 2.83 19.69 13.61
CA SER A 240 2.27 20.92 13.04
C SER A 240 0.83 20.77 12.53
N LYS A 241 0.39 19.54 12.28
CA LYS A 241 -0.97 19.18 11.84
C LYS A 241 -1.88 18.67 12.98
N ASP A 242 -1.60 19.02 14.23
CA ASP A 242 -2.41 18.65 15.42
C ASP A 242 -2.41 17.14 15.75
N TYR A 243 -1.34 16.41 15.34
CA TYR A 243 -1.13 15.03 15.79
C TYR A 243 -0.45 14.98 17.15
N SER A 244 -0.78 13.96 17.91
CA SER A 244 -0.06 13.59 19.13
C SER A 244 1.01 12.54 18.83
N ARG A 245 2.11 12.52 19.61
CA ARG A 245 3.24 11.60 19.32
C ARG A 245 2.88 10.12 19.27
N ASN A 246 1.80 9.71 19.96
CA ASN A 246 1.32 8.32 19.98
C ASN A 246 0.23 8.05 18.95
N ASP A 247 -0.10 9.00 18.08
CA ASP A 247 -1.10 8.78 17.04
C ASP A 247 -0.64 7.74 16.03
N ARG A 248 -1.60 6.97 15.56
CA ARG A 248 -1.39 6.01 14.50
C ARG A 248 -1.60 6.69 13.17
N VAL A 249 -0.60 6.60 12.30
CA VAL A 249 -0.59 7.19 10.96
C VAL A 249 -0.32 6.13 9.92
N GLY A 250 -0.71 6.40 8.68
CA GLY A 250 -0.37 5.56 7.53
C GLY A 250 1.14 5.50 7.34
N LYS A 251 1.70 4.29 7.28
CA LYS A 251 3.15 4.04 7.10
C LYS A 251 3.53 3.76 5.66
N SER A 252 2.60 3.29 4.85
CA SER A 252 2.90 2.86 3.49
C SER A 252 1.68 2.95 2.57
N TYR A 253 1.94 3.19 1.31
CA TYR A 253 1.05 3.16 0.15
C TYR A 253 -0.29 3.89 0.34
N ILE A 254 -1.46 3.27 0.17
CA ILE A 254 -2.76 3.96 0.26
C ILE A 254 -2.95 4.59 1.65
N GLU A 255 -2.68 3.85 2.73
CA GLU A 255 -2.81 4.38 4.09
C GLU A 255 -1.92 5.61 4.34
N TYR A 256 -0.71 5.65 3.75
CA TYR A 256 0.22 6.77 3.83
C TYR A 256 -0.17 7.91 2.88
N GLN A 257 -0.45 7.59 1.62
CA GLN A 257 -0.72 8.58 0.57
C GLN A 257 -1.98 9.39 0.87
N TYR A 258 -2.99 8.73 1.43
CA TYR A 258 -4.28 9.32 1.75
C TYR A 258 -4.47 9.55 3.26
N GLU A 259 -3.37 9.71 4.02
CA GLU A 259 -3.41 9.96 5.47
C GLU A 259 -4.32 11.14 5.83
N ASP A 260 -4.20 12.26 5.11
CA ASP A 260 -4.99 13.48 5.39
C ASP A 260 -6.49 13.30 5.16
N VAL A 261 -6.89 12.35 4.33
CA VAL A 261 -8.30 11.97 4.06
C VAL A 261 -8.79 10.98 5.11
N LEU A 262 -8.01 9.91 5.30
CA LEU A 262 -8.39 8.78 6.15
C LEU A 262 -8.35 9.10 7.64
N ARG A 263 -7.55 10.10 8.07
CA ARG A 263 -7.54 10.52 9.47
C ARG A 263 -8.85 11.20 9.85
N GLY A 264 -9.37 10.90 11.04
CA GLY A 264 -10.52 11.64 11.57
C GLY A 264 -10.12 12.92 12.29
N GLN A 265 -11.09 13.71 12.62
CA GLN A 265 -10.93 14.82 13.56
C GLN A 265 -11.12 14.32 14.97
N LYS A 266 -10.12 14.52 15.83
CA LYS A 266 -10.14 14.06 17.21
C LYS A 266 -11.21 14.74 18.05
N THR A 267 -11.77 14.00 19.02
CA THR A 267 -12.55 14.62 20.10
C THR A 267 -11.60 15.43 20.98
N LYS A 268 -11.89 16.70 21.17
CA LYS A 268 -11.14 17.59 22.07
C LYS A 268 -11.85 17.64 23.42
N ILE A 269 -11.16 17.25 24.48
CA ILE A 269 -11.64 17.23 25.83
C ILE A 269 -10.81 18.22 26.63
N LYS A 270 -11.48 19.15 27.32
CA LYS A 270 -10.85 20.09 28.24
C LYS A 270 -10.91 19.49 29.65
N ASN A 271 -9.76 19.14 30.20
CA ASN A 271 -9.64 18.69 31.57
C ASN A 271 -9.50 19.90 32.48
N ILE A 272 -10.40 20.02 33.44
CA ILE A 272 -10.35 21.01 34.52
C ILE A 272 -9.58 20.39 35.66
N THR A 273 -8.48 21.01 36.09
CA THR A 273 -7.61 20.44 37.14
C THR A 273 -7.61 21.28 38.38
N ASP A 274 -7.34 20.63 39.53
CA ASP A 274 -7.05 21.33 40.78
C ASP A 274 -5.64 21.93 40.81
N LYS A 275 -5.30 22.66 41.88
CA LYS A 275 -3.95 23.26 42.05
C LYS A 275 -2.82 22.24 42.09
N ASN A 276 -3.13 20.96 42.34
CA ASN A 276 -2.19 19.84 42.36
C ASN A 276 -2.10 19.15 41.01
N GLY A 277 -2.87 19.57 39.98
CA GLY A 277 -2.91 18.96 38.67
C GLY A 277 -3.74 17.68 38.58
N ASN A 278 -4.63 17.42 39.53
CA ASN A 278 -5.57 16.31 39.51
C ASN A 278 -6.79 16.74 38.66
N ILE A 279 -7.31 15.85 37.83
CA ILE A 279 -8.48 16.12 37.01
C ILE A 279 -9.73 16.12 37.90
N LEU A 280 -10.43 17.26 37.97
CA LEU A 280 -11.68 17.43 38.67
C LEU A 280 -12.89 17.16 37.81
N ASP A 281 -12.82 17.58 36.54
CA ASP A 281 -13.89 17.44 35.53
C ASP A 281 -13.31 17.38 34.12
N SER A 282 -14.06 16.81 33.18
CA SER A 282 -13.67 16.70 31.77
C SER A 282 -14.84 17.10 30.86
N GLN A 283 -14.65 18.16 30.10
CA GLN A 283 -15.68 18.72 29.21
C GLN A 283 -15.31 18.48 27.74
N VAL A 284 -16.24 17.94 26.96
CA VAL A 284 -16.07 17.78 25.52
C VAL A 284 -16.24 19.15 24.84
N VAL A 285 -15.13 19.69 24.36
CA VAL A 285 -15.09 20.99 23.63
C VAL A 285 -15.48 20.81 22.16
N SER A 286 -15.06 19.71 21.53
CA SER A 286 -15.40 19.37 20.15
C SER A 286 -15.58 17.87 20.02
N LYS A 287 -16.70 17.45 19.44
CA LYS A 287 -16.93 16.04 19.12
C LYS A 287 -16.05 15.65 17.93
N GLY A 288 -15.39 14.52 18.05
CA GLY A 288 -14.62 13.95 16.95
C GLY A 288 -15.49 13.49 15.78
N LYS A 289 -14.92 13.50 14.60
CA LYS A 289 -15.53 12.96 13.36
C LYS A 289 -14.60 11.89 12.81
N ARG A 290 -15.15 10.74 12.42
CA ARG A 290 -14.42 9.68 11.70
C ARG A 290 -13.81 10.27 10.42
N GLY A 291 -12.68 9.69 9.94
CA GLY A 291 -12.06 10.07 8.67
C GLY A 291 -12.98 9.86 7.48
N ASP A 292 -12.73 10.59 6.41
CA ASP A 292 -13.46 10.45 5.15
C ASP A 292 -13.11 9.11 4.48
N ASP A 293 -14.07 8.55 3.75
CA ASP A 293 -13.96 7.25 3.14
C ASP A 293 -13.33 7.33 1.75
N LEU A 294 -12.60 6.28 1.36
CA LEU A 294 -12.09 6.12 0.01
C LEU A 294 -12.88 5.06 -0.74
N VAL A 295 -13.21 5.32 -2.00
CA VAL A 295 -13.66 4.30 -2.95
C VAL A 295 -12.53 4.08 -3.94
N LEU A 296 -12.09 2.83 -4.07
CA LEU A 296 -11.03 2.45 -5.00
C LEU A 296 -11.58 2.22 -6.41
N THR A 297 -10.70 2.26 -7.40
CA THR A 297 -10.97 1.79 -8.77
C THR A 297 -10.91 0.27 -8.88
N ILE A 298 -10.25 -0.37 -7.91
CA ILE A 298 -10.07 -1.84 -7.83
C ILE A 298 -11.41 -2.53 -7.65
N ASP A 299 -11.63 -3.56 -8.44
CA ASP A 299 -12.73 -4.52 -8.30
C ASP A 299 -12.23 -5.72 -7.48
N MET A 300 -12.68 -5.85 -6.24
CA MET A 300 -12.16 -6.88 -5.34
C MET A 300 -12.56 -8.30 -5.74
N ASP A 301 -13.68 -8.50 -6.43
CA ASP A 301 -14.04 -9.80 -6.98
C ASP A 301 -13.06 -10.21 -8.09
N LEU A 302 -12.73 -9.27 -8.99
CA LEU A 302 -11.74 -9.45 -10.03
C LEU A 302 -10.34 -9.64 -9.44
N GLN A 303 -9.94 -8.77 -8.50
CA GLN A 303 -8.63 -8.82 -7.83
C GLN A 303 -8.38 -10.19 -7.18
N LYS A 304 -9.35 -10.68 -6.42
CA LYS A 304 -9.29 -12.01 -5.78
C LYS A 304 -9.17 -13.13 -6.82
N ALA A 305 -9.97 -13.08 -7.87
CA ALA A 305 -9.92 -14.09 -8.93
C ALA A 305 -8.58 -14.07 -9.66
N VAL A 306 -8.01 -12.88 -9.95
CA VAL A 306 -6.68 -12.74 -10.57
C VAL A 306 -5.59 -13.28 -9.65
N ASP A 307 -5.64 -12.99 -8.35
CA ASP A 307 -4.73 -13.55 -7.34
C ASP A 307 -4.77 -15.09 -7.30
N GLU A 308 -5.96 -15.68 -7.36
CA GLU A 308 -6.16 -17.14 -7.40
C GLU A 308 -5.61 -17.74 -8.71
N ILE A 309 -5.87 -17.08 -9.86
CA ILE A 309 -5.36 -17.52 -11.16
C ILE A 309 -3.84 -17.54 -11.17
N ILE A 310 -3.19 -16.45 -10.72
CA ILE A 310 -1.72 -16.39 -10.62
C ILE A 310 -1.20 -17.49 -9.70
N SER A 311 -1.82 -17.69 -8.55
CA SER A 311 -1.41 -18.70 -7.57
C SER A 311 -1.48 -20.10 -8.14
N GLN A 312 -2.57 -20.46 -8.81
CA GLN A 312 -2.77 -21.78 -9.43
C GLN A 312 -1.75 -22.02 -10.55
N GLU A 313 -1.52 -21.03 -11.42
CA GLU A 313 -0.56 -21.16 -12.52
C GLU A 313 0.89 -21.22 -12.05
N LEU A 314 1.26 -20.47 -11.00
CA LEU A 314 2.59 -20.57 -10.38
C LEU A 314 2.81 -21.94 -9.74
N LEU A 315 1.87 -22.42 -8.92
CA LEU A 315 1.98 -23.73 -8.27
C LEU A 315 2.05 -24.87 -9.28
N ARG A 316 1.41 -24.72 -10.45
CA ARG A 316 1.48 -25.67 -11.55
C ARG A 316 2.86 -25.70 -12.22
N GLU A 317 3.51 -24.54 -12.37
CA GLU A 317 4.78 -24.40 -13.12
C GLU A 317 6.05 -24.52 -12.25
N ILE A 318 6.02 -24.07 -11.00
CA ILE A 318 7.19 -24.07 -10.08
C ILE A 318 7.84 -25.46 -9.97
N PRO A 319 7.09 -26.59 -9.89
CA PRO A 319 7.72 -27.91 -9.96
C PRO A 319 8.47 -28.08 -11.28
N GLY A 320 9.80 -28.23 -11.20
CA GLY A 320 10.68 -28.34 -12.38
C GLY A 320 11.21 -27.00 -12.91
N ARG A 321 10.94 -25.87 -12.26
CA ARG A 321 11.46 -24.54 -12.59
C ARG A 321 12.34 -24.01 -11.45
N ARG A 322 13.62 -23.86 -11.71
CA ARG A 322 14.61 -23.53 -10.67
C ARG A 322 14.51 -22.10 -10.14
N TYR A 323 14.12 -21.15 -11.01
CA TYR A 323 14.16 -19.72 -10.73
C TYR A 323 12.80 -19.06 -10.73
N LEU A 324 11.76 -19.70 -11.25
CA LEU A 324 10.40 -19.18 -11.23
C LEU A 324 9.89 -19.09 -9.79
N ASP A 325 9.64 -17.87 -9.34
CA ASP A 325 9.13 -17.63 -8.00
C ASP A 325 8.01 -16.59 -7.95
N ARG A 326 7.67 -15.93 -9.06
CA ARG A 326 6.67 -14.84 -9.08
C ARG A 326 5.98 -14.65 -10.41
N ALA A 327 4.82 -13.99 -10.36
CA ALA A 327 4.13 -13.50 -11.54
C ALA A 327 3.29 -12.26 -11.18
N PHE A 328 3.03 -11.42 -12.17
CA PHE A 328 2.37 -10.14 -12.04
C PHE A 328 1.29 -9.96 -13.08
N VAL A 329 0.21 -9.32 -12.69
CA VAL A 329 -0.88 -8.88 -13.56
C VAL A 329 -1.29 -7.47 -13.18
N THR A 330 -1.37 -6.58 -14.15
CA THR A 330 -2.07 -5.29 -14.04
C THR A 330 -3.18 -5.25 -15.09
N MET A 331 -4.39 -4.92 -14.66
CA MET A 331 -5.55 -4.67 -15.54
C MET A 331 -6.04 -3.25 -15.32
N MET A 332 -6.30 -2.49 -16.37
CA MET A 332 -6.74 -1.10 -16.29
C MET A 332 -7.75 -0.77 -17.39
N ASP A 333 -8.60 0.20 -17.10
CA ASP A 333 -9.47 0.81 -18.12
C ASP A 333 -8.62 1.73 -19.00
N PRO A 334 -8.57 1.50 -20.32
CA PRO A 334 -7.73 2.28 -21.23
C PRO A 334 -8.21 3.74 -21.43
N HIS A 335 -9.46 4.06 -21.12
CA HIS A 335 -10.05 5.38 -21.35
C HIS A 335 -9.97 6.27 -20.12
N THR A 336 -10.03 5.69 -18.93
CA THR A 336 -10.03 6.44 -17.67
C THR A 336 -8.69 6.40 -16.94
N GLY A 337 -7.89 5.36 -17.12
CA GLY A 337 -6.69 5.10 -16.32
C GLY A 337 -6.99 4.38 -15.00
N GLU A 338 -8.26 4.07 -14.70
CA GLU A 338 -8.64 3.30 -13.50
C GLU A 338 -7.93 1.93 -13.49
N ILE A 339 -7.23 1.62 -12.40
CA ILE A 339 -6.67 0.28 -12.17
C ILE A 339 -7.80 -0.63 -11.68
N LEU A 340 -8.15 -1.62 -12.48
CA LEU A 340 -9.24 -2.56 -12.18
C LEU A 340 -8.78 -3.72 -11.29
N ALA A 341 -7.54 -4.18 -11.51
CA ALA A 341 -6.84 -5.15 -10.67
C ALA A 341 -5.34 -4.97 -10.80
N MET A 342 -4.62 -5.08 -9.69
CA MET A 342 -3.17 -5.08 -9.63
C MET A 342 -2.70 -6.21 -8.71
N ALA A 343 -2.38 -7.36 -9.30
CA ALA A 343 -2.10 -8.59 -8.57
C ALA A 343 -0.65 -9.04 -8.80
N GLY A 344 -0.06 -9.60 -7.78
CA GLY A 344 1.26 -10.20 -7.84
C GLY A 344 1.43 -11.22 -6.74
N LYS A 345 2.03 -12.36 -7.06
CA LYS A 345 2.36 -13.41 -6.09
C LYS A 345 3.83 -13.73 -6.14
N LYS A 346 4.39 -14.03 -4.98
CA LYS A 346 5.74 -14.48 -4.81
C LYS A 346 5.77 -15.74 -3.97
N TYR A 347 6.47 -16.76 -4.46
CA TYR A 347 6.71 -17.99 -3.75
C TYR A 347 7.96 -17.84 -2.87
N GLU A 348 7.80 -18.06 -1.59
CA GLU A 348 8.91 -18.01 -0.63
C GLU A 348 8.73 -19.06 0.46
N ILE A 349 9.78 -19.25 1.24
CA ILE A 349 9.76 -20.15 2.40
C ILE A 349 9.57 -19.30 3.65
N ASP A 350 8.47 -19.53 4.36
CA ASP A 350 8.23 -18.88 5.65
C ASP A 350 9.38 -19.21 6.62
N LYS A 351 10.05 -18.18 7.10
CA LYS A 351 11.22 -18.31 7.99
C LYS A 351 10.90 -18.92 9.35
N LYS A 352 9.64 -18.89 9.78
CA LYS A 352 9.21 -19.41 11.09
C LYS A 352 8.79 -20.87 11.01
N THR A 353 8.04 -21.22 9.99
CA THR A 353 7.47 -22.57 9.81
C THR A 353 8.32 -23.46 8.92
N GLY A 354 9.24 -22.89 8.11
CA GLY A 354 10.00 -23.60 7.10
C GLY A 354 9.17 -24.12 5.92
N LYS A 355 7.89 -23.74 5.85
CA LYS A 355 6.97 -24.18 4.78
C LYS A 355 6.95 -23.21 3.61
N PRO A 356 6.79 -23.71 2.38
CA PRO A 356 6.59 -22.86 1.22
C PRO A 356 5.20 -22.21 1.26
N GLU A 357 5.15 -20.95 0.86
CA GLU A 357 3.90 -20.18 0.74
C GLU A 357 3.94 -19.20 -0.44
N LEU A 358 2.77 -18.82 -0.92
CA LEU A 358 2.59 -17.74 -1.88
C LEU A 358 2.11 -16.49 -1.13
N VAL A 359 2.96 -15.47 -1.10
CA VAL A 359 2.65 -14.19 -0.45
C VAL A 359 2.19 -13.15 -1.44
N ASP A 360 1.39 -12.16 -0.98
CA ASP A 360 1.03 -10.99 -1.77
C ASP A 360 2.29 -10.18 -2.13
N PHE A 361 2.44 -9.96 -3.43
CA PHE A 361 3.49 -9.13 -4.00
C PHE A 361 2.92 -8.18 -5.07
N SER A 362 1.70 -7.71 -4.88
CA SER A 362 1.00 -6.80 -5.81
C SER A 362 1.79 -5.53 -6.09
N LEU A 363 2.52 -5.01 -5.09
CA LEU A 363 3.43 -3.88 -5.27
C LEU A 363 4.54 -4.13 -6.29
N GLY A 364 4.92 -5.37 -6.53
CA GLY A 364 5.90 -5.71 -7.55
C GLY A 364 5.53 -5.20 -8.94
N ASN A 365 4.23 -4.97 -9.21
CA ASN A 365 3.78 -4.36 -10.46
C ASN A 365 4.35 -2.96 -10.72
N MET A 366 4.68 -2.21 -9.69
CA MET A 366 5.23 -0.85 -9.81
C MET A 366 6.62 -0.69 -9.21
N THR A 367 7.13 -1.68 -8.48
CA THR A 367 8.41 -1.60 -7.77
C THR A 367 9.48 -2.55 -8.29
N THR A 368 9.15 -3.39 -9.27
CA THR A 368 10.11 -4.30 -9.94
C THR A 368 10.04 -4.11 -11.44
N SER A 369 11.17 -4.35 -12.12
CA SER A 369 11.25 -4.21 -13.57
C SER A 369 12.01 -5.36 -14.21
N TYR A 370 11.61 -5.70 -15.42
CA TYR A 370 12.15 -6.84 -16.17
C TYR A 370 12.33 -6.50 -17.64
N ALA A 371 13.19 -7.23 -18.33
CA ALA A 371 13.22 -7.20 -19.79
C ALA A 371 11.91 -7.81 -20.33
N MET A 372 11.18 -7.04 -21.13
CA MET A 372 9.84 -7.40 -21.60
C MET A 372 9.81 -8.09 -22.96
N GLY A 373 10.96 -8.15 -23.62
CA GLY A 373 11.09 -8.80 -24.92
C GLY A 373 10.13 -8.22 -25.96
N SER A 374 9.68 -9.05 -26.86
CA SER A 374 8.85 -8.67 -28.00
C SER A 374 7.54 -7.95 -27.69
N ALA A 375 7.14 -7.86 -26.42
CA ALA A 375 5.94 -7.11 -26.04
C ALA A 375 6.04 -5.61 -26.39
N VAL A 376 7.24 -5.02 -26.43
CA VAL A 376 7.46 -3.60 -26.76
C VAL A 376 7.45 -3.30 -28.27
N LYS A 377 7.33 -4.31 -29.14
CA LYS A 377 7.47 -4.14 -30.61
C LYS A 377 6.44 -3.20 -31.23
N GLY A 378 5.28 -3.01 -30.61
CA GLY A 378 4.33 -1.99 -31.04
C GLY A 378 4.90 -0.57 -30.92
N ALA A 379 5.58 -0.29 -29.78
CA ALA A 379 6.27 0.99 -29.59
C ALA A 379 7.45 1.15 -30.57
N THR A 380 8.21 0.08 -30.83
CA THR A 380 9.29 0.09 -31.85
C THR A 380 8.78 0.48 -33.22
N LEU A 381 7.69 -0.16 -33.63
CA LEU A 381 7.11 0.06 -34.98
C LEU A 381 6.57 1.50 -35.10
N LEU A 382 5.80 1.96 -34.11
CA LEU A 382 5.30 3.34 -34.08
C LEU A 382 6.44 4.35 -34.06
N THR A 383 7.53 4.09 -33.32
CA THR A 383 8.75 4.91 -33.33
C THR A 383 9.35 4.98 -34.75
N GLY A 384 9.39 3.84 -35.46
CA GLY A 384 9.83 3.80 -36.87
C GLY A 384 9.01 4.69 -37.78
N TYR A 385 7.68 4.72 -37.59
CA TYR A 385 6.78 5.61 -38.35
C TYR A 385 6.95 7.08 -37.96
N MET A 386 7.00 7.39 -36.66
CA MET A 386 7.14 8.76 -36.14
C MET A 386 8.47 9.41 -36.55
N THR A 387 9.53 8.63 -36.67
CA THR A 387 10.84 9.12 -37.14
C THR A 387 10.97 9.16 -38.67
N GLY A 388 10.00 8.60 -39.39
CA GLY A 388 10.09 8.45 -40.86
C GLY A 388 11.09 7.39 -41.33
N ALA A 389 11.61 6.58 -40.40
CA ALA A 389 12.56 5.50 -40.72
C ALA A 389 11.92 4.38 -41.56
N ILE A 390 10.64 4.14 -41.34
CA ILE A 390 9.79 3.23 -42.11
C ILE A 390 8.39 3.82 -42.26
N HIS A 391 7.56 3.23 -43.11
CA HIS A 391 6.15 3.60 -43.26
C HIS A 391 5.23 2.38 -43.15
N PRO A 392 3.94 2.57 -42.79
CA PRO A 392 2.97 1.48 -42.73
C PRO A 392 2.89 0.68 -44.03
N GLY A 393 2.82 -0.65 -43.89
CA GLY A 393 2.78 -1.58 -45.02
C GLY A 393 4.12 -1.82 -45.70
N GLN A 394 5.22 -1.24 -45.24
CA GLN A 394 6.53 -1.40 -45.85
C GLN A 394 7.01 -2.87 -45.76
N TYR A 395 7.51 -3.37 -46.91
CA TYR A 395 8.13 -4.68 -46.97
C TYR A 395 9.63 -4.60 -46.69
N LEU A 396 10.13 -5.48 -45.80
CA LEU A 396 11.54 -5.70 -45.54
C LEU A 396 11.86 -7.18 -45.65
N VAL A 397 13.08 -7.51 -46.06
CA VAL A 397 13.54 -8.91 -46.13
C VAL A 397 13.91 -9.37 -44.71
N ASP A 398 13.19 -10.36 -44.16
CA ASP A 398 13.56 -11.10 -42.94
C ASP A 398 14.57 -12.18 -43.32
N GLU A 399 15.80 -12.02 -42.88
CA GLU A 399 16.95 -12.89 -43.14
C GLU A 399 17.90 -12.83 -41.92
N PRO A 400 18.69 -13.88 -41.62
CA PRO A 400 19.68 -13.80 -40.59
C PRO A 400 20.70 -12.68 -40.80
N LEU A 401 20.76 -11.70 -39.86
CA LEU A 401 21.71 -10.59 -39.92
C LEU A 401 23.03 -11.01 -39.27
N LYS A 402 24.12 -10.99 -40.04
CA LYS A 402 25.44 -11.35 -39.57
C LYS A 402 26.33 -10.13 -39.52
N PHE A 403 26.67 -9.69 -38.31
CA PHE A 403 27.61 -8.61 -38.05
C PHE A 403 29.01 -9.18 -37.73
N LYS A 404 30.08 -8.40 -38.00
CA LYS A 404 31.46 -8.80 -37.69
C LYS A 404 31.63 -9.11 -36.19
N GLY A 405 32.15 -10.29 -35.88
CA GLY A 405 32.46 -10.70 -34.53
C GLY A 405 31.27 -11.09 -33.64
N THR A 406 30.05 -11.25 -34.21
CA THR A 406 28.87 -11.67 -33.45
C THR A 406 28.16 -12.86 -34.10
N PRO A 407 27.45 -13.70 -33.31
CA PRO A 407 26.54 -14.70 -33.85
C PRO A 407 25.45 -14.04 -34.72
N PRO A 408 24.92 -14.77 -35.73
CA PRO A 408 23.80 -14.27 -36.52
C PRO A 408 22.58 -13.97 -35.67
N LYS A 409 21.95 -12.79 -35.85
CA LYS A 409 20.68 -12.42 -35.25
C LYS A 409 19.54 -12.73 -36.25
N SER A 410 18.56 -13.53 -35.84
CA SER A 410 17.48 -13.99 -36.71
C SER A 410 16.10 -13.90 -36.04
N SER A 411 15.04 -14.02 -36.79
CA SER A 411 13.71 -14.28 -36.33
C SER A 411 13.56 -15.76 -35.99
N TRP A 412 12.73 -16.08 -34.98
CA TRP A 412 12.55 -17.45 -34.49
C TRP A 412 11.99 -18.40 -35.55
N PHE A 413 11.16 -17.88 -36.48
CA PHE A 413 10.50 -18.62 -37.57
C PHE A 413 11.34 -18.66 -38.85
N ASN A 414 12.40 -17.85 -38.99
CA ASN A 414 13.26 -17.79 -40.16
C ASN A 414 14.74 -17.69 -39.73
N ARG A 415 15.38 -18.85 -39.57
CA ARG A 415 16.78 -18.94 -39.10
C ARG A 415 17.82 -19.06 -40.21
N THR A 416 17.41 -19.37 -41.44
CA THR A 416 18.33 -19.68 -42.54
C THR A 416 17.93 -19.08 -43.87
N GLY A 417 16.65 -18.71 -44.05
CA GLY A 417 16.11 -18.21 -45.31
C GLY A 417 16.09 -16.69 -45.45
N ALA A 418 15.59 -16.22 -46.58
CA ALA A 418 15.21 -14.83 -46.83
C ALA A 418 13.73 -14.76 -47.24
N MET A 419 12.95 -13.98 -46.53
CA MET A 419 11.50 -13.84 -46.74
C MET A 419 11.12 -12.37 -46.76
N SER A 420 10.42 -11.90 -47.76
CA SER A 420 9.87 -10.53 -47.79
C SER A 420 8.61 -10.49 -46.94
N ILE A 421 8.58 -9.67 -45.89
CA ILE A 421 7.45 -9.51 -44.97
C ILE A 421 7.15 -8.03 -44.77
N ASN A 422 5.88 -7.71 -44.51
CA ASN A 422 5.48 -6.37 -44.09
C ASN A 422 5.43 -6.29 -42.53
N ASP A 423 5.13 -5.12 -42.06
CA ASP A 423 5.06 -4.79 -40.63
C ASP A 423 3.94 -5.53 -39.85
N LEU A 424 2.76 -5.74 -40.46
CA LEU A 424 1.68 -6.54 -39.86
C LEU A 424 2.13 -7.98 -39.67
N TYR A 425 2.72 -8.59 -40.71
CA TYR A 425 3.30 -9.94 -40.58
C TYR A 425 4.42 -9.98 -39.53
N ALA A 426 5.23 -8.93 -39.47
CA ALA A 426 6.29 -8.81 -38.49
C ALA A 426 5.76 -8.74 -37.02
N LEU A 427 4.64 -8.03 -36.79
CA LEU A 427 3.97 -8.05 -35.49
C LEU A 427 3.33 -9.42 -35.19
N LYS A 428 2.57 -9.96 -36.12
CA LYS A 428 1.89 -11.26 -36.03
C LYS A 428 2.84 -12.40 -35.69
N ARG A 429 3.93 -12.52 -36.45
CA ARG A 429 4.96 -13.56 -36.26
C ARG A 429 6.05 -13.15 -35.27
N SER A 430 5.99 -11.93 -34.74
CA SER A 430 7.01 -11.40 -33.83
C SER A 430 8.42 -11.41 -34.42
N SER A 431 8.59 -10.91 -35.69
CA SER A 431 9.90 -10.81 -36.32
C SER A 431 10.87 -9.95 -35.53
N ASN A 432 12.04 -10.47 -35.21
CA ASN A 432 13.13 -9.69 -34.62
C ASN A 432 13.85 -8.88 -35.72
N VAL A 433 14.05 -9.49 -36.88
CA VAL A 433 14.83 -8.90 -37.97
C VAL A 433 14.16 -7.65 -38.50
N TYR A 434 12.82 -7.64 -38.63
CA TYR A 434 12.08 -6.44 -39.03
C TYR A 434 12.36 -5.29 -38.04
N MET A 435 12.30 -5.55 -36.74
CA MET A 435 12.58 -4.53 -35.70
C MET A 435 14.04 -4.10 -35.70
N PHE A 436 14.98 -5.02 -35.92
CA PHE A 436 16.41 -4.68 -36.09
C PHE A 436 16.63 -3.73 -37.27
N LYS A 437 16.05 -4.02 -38.43
CA LYS A 437 16.14 -3.15 -39.61
C LYS A 437 15.47 -1.79 -39.39
N THR A 438 14.35 -1.76 -38.68
CA THR A 438 13.70 -0.51 -38.22
C THR A 438 14.65 0.32 -37.34
N ALA A 439 15.27 -0.31 -36.32
CA ALA A 439 16.22 0.39 -35.43
C ALA A 439 17.47 0.88 -36.17
N ILE A 440 18.01 0.10 -37.10
CA ILE A 440 19.11 0.52 -37.95
C ILE A 440 18.72 1.75 -38.79
N ALA A 441 17.52 1.77 -39.33
CA ALA A 441 17.01 2.91 -40.12
C ALA A 441 16.81 4.16 -39.23
N ILE A 442 16.27 4.02 -38.01
CA ILE A 442 16.19 5.10 -37.02
C ILE A 442 17.59 5.67 -36.72
N GLY A 443 18.60 4.80 -36.62
CA GLY A 443 20.00 5.17 -36.44
C GLY A 443 20.70 5.61 -37.75
N LYS A 444 19.95 5.83 -38.84
CA LYS A 444 20.48 6.25 -40.16
C LYS A 444 21.60 5.33 -40.67
N GLY A 445 21.59 4.07 -40.24
CA GLY A 445 22.55 3.06 -40.64
C GLY A 445 22.08 2.23 -41.81
N THR A 446 23.00 1.40 -42.34
CA THR A 446 22.71 0.42 -43.38
C THR A 446 23.31 -0.91 -42.99
N TYR A 447 22.51 -1.98 -43.02
CA TYR A 447 23.02 -3.33 -42.80
C TYR A 447 23.88 -3.78 -43.97
N ARG A 448 25.10 -4.25 -43.68
CA ARG A 448 25.99 -4.92 -44.63
C ARG A 448 26.50 -6.22 -43.99
N PRO A 449 26.34 -7.38 -44.68
CA PRO A 449 26.77 -8.66 -44.15
C PRO A 449 28.26 -8.68 -43.78
N ASN A 450 28.60 -9.31 -42.63
CA ASN A 450 29.95 -9.47 -42.10
C ASN A 450 30.72 -8.16 -41.82
N GLN A 451 30.03 -7.00 -41.78
CA GLN A 451 30.61 -5.72 -41.41
C GLN A 451 30.16 -5.31 -39.99
N SER A 452 30.93 -4.42 -39.35
CA SER A 452 30.51 -3.78 -38.13
C SER A 452 29.33 -2.85 -38.36
N LEU A 453 28.36 -2.86 -37.47
CA LEU A 453 27.20 -1.97 -37.55
C LEU A 453 27.64 -0.52 -37.33
N GLN A 454 27.26 0.37 -38.25
CA GLN A 454 27.48 1.82 -38.13
C GLN A 454 26.13 2.48 -38.03
N ILE A 455 25.90 3.21 -36.95
CA ILE A 455 24.65 3.97 -36.67
C ILE A 455 24.96 5.27 -35.94
N ASP A 456 24.06 6.21 -36.02
CA ASP A 456 24.02 7.35 -35.12
C ASP A 456 23.65 6.85 -33.72
N MET A 457 24.58 6.96 -32.77
CA MET A 457 24.36 6.51 -31.39
C MET A 457 23.25 7.32 -30.66
N ASN A 458 22.87 8.48 -31.17
CA ASN A 458 21.74 9.23 -30.64
C ASN A 458 20.39 8.49 -30.85
N ALA A 459 20.36 7.49 -31.73
CA ALA A 459 19.17 6.64 -31.94
C ALA A 459 18.65 5.99 -30.67
N PHE A 460 19.51 5.68 -29.68
CA PHE A 460 19.06 5.22 -28.37
C PHE A 460 18.18 6.25 -27.65
N ASN A 461 18.59 7.51 -27.66
CA ASN A 461 17.82 8.60 -27.04
C ASN A 461 16.54 8.87 -27.83
N VAL A 462 16.60 8.82 -29.17
CA VAL A 462 15.42 8.95 -30.03
C VAL A 462 14.40 7.86 -29.69
N MET A 463 14.80 6.59 -29.66
CA MET A 463 13.89 5.49 -29.34
C MET A 463 13.33 5.62 -27.92
N ARG A 464 14.16 5.91 -26.92
CA ARG A 464 13.73 6.09 -25.51
C ARG A 464 12.76 7.26 -25.35
N SER A 465 12.99 8.35 -26.07
CA SER A 465 12.09 9.52 -26.07
C SER A 465 10.71 9.18 -26.60
N HIS A 466 10.64 8.39 -27.68
CA HIS A 466 9.36 7.93 -28.22
C HIS A 466 8.72 6.86 -27.31
N TYR A 467 9.50 5.94 -26.76
CA TYR A 467 9.01 4.95 -25.78
C TYR A 467 8.41 5.61 -24.53
N ALA A 468 9.00 6.72 -24.09
CA ALA A 468 8.50 7.52 -22.96
C ALA A 468 7.09 8.08 -23.21
N GLN A 469 6.72 8.36 -24.46
CA GLN A 469 5.37 8.81 -24.80
C GLN A 469 4.30 7.75 -24.47
N PHE A 470 4.68 6.47 -24.42
CA PHE A 470 3.82 5.35 -24.02
C PHE A 470 3.91 5.03 -22.52
N GLY A 471 4.77 5.71 -21.75
CA GLY A 471 5.02 5.43 -20.35
C GLY A 471 6.21 4.50 -20.07
N LEU A 472 6.92 4.03 -21.11
CA LEU A 472 8.06 3.13 -20.93
C LEU A 472 9.32 3.89 -20.49
N GLY A 473 9.90 3.50 -19.35
CA GLY A 473 11.13 4.09 -18.81
C GLY A 473 10.97 5.47 -18.18
N VAL A 474 9.73 5.88 -17.87
CA VAL A 474 9.36 7.11 -17.17
C VAL A 474 8.29 6.80 -16.12
N PRO A 475 8.04 7.68 -15.12
CA PRO A 475 6.94 7.49 -14.17
C PRO A 475 5.60 7.36 -14.88
N THR A 476 4.76 6.44 -14.42
CA THR A 476 3.40 6.27 -14.94
C THR A 476 2.47 7.36 -14.43
N GLY A 477 2.78 7.92 -13.25
CA GLY A 477 1.97 8.92 -12.56
C GLY A 477 0.94 8.32 -11.61
N ILE A 478 1.03 7.03 -11.28
CA ILE A 478 0.11 6.38 -10.34
C ILE A 478 0.07 7.12 -9.00
N ASP A 479 -1.10 7.21 -8.42
CA ASP A 479 -1.38 7.87 -7.14
C ASP A 479 -0.86 7.11 -5.89
N LEU A 480 0.29 6.45 -6.05
CA LEU A 480 1.00 5.73 -4.98
C LEU A 480 2.47 6.17 -4.90
N PRO A 481 3.06 6.17 -3.70
CA PRO A 481 4.48 6.52 -3.53
C PRO A 481 5.41 5.39 -3.98
N ASN A 482 6.69 5.73 -4.21
CA ASN A 482 7.79 4.79 -4.47
C ASN A 482 7.70 4.01 -5.79
N GLU A 483 7.09 4.58 -6.81
CA GLU A 483 7.09 4.02 -8.16
C GLU A 483 8.51 3.92 -8.72
N GLN A 484 8.84 2.79 -9.38
CA GLN A 484 10.07 2.57 -10.12
C GLN A 484 9.87 2.81 -11.61
N VAL A 485 10.88 3.33 -12.27
CA VAL A 485 10.81 3.64 -13.71
C VAL A 485 11.49 2.59 -14.60
N GLY A 486 11.94 1.48 -14.02
CA GLY A 486 12.76 0.49 -14.70
C GLY A 486 14.24 0.89 -14.77
N TYR A 487 15.02 0.08 -15.49
CA TYR A 487 16.45 0.31 -15.66
C TYR A 487 16.75 0.64 -17.13
N LYS A 488 17.51 1.71 -17.35
CA LYS A 488 18.02 2.08 -18.67
C LYS A 488 19.41 1.49 -18.86
N GLY A 489 19.56 0.60 -19.84
CA GLY A 489 20.84 0.01 -20.19
C GLY A 489 21.89 1.08 -20.52
N LYS A 490 23.15 0.85 -20.13
CA LYS A 490 24.24 1.79 -20.40
C LYS A 490 24.59 1.76 -21.91
N ILE A 491 24.49 2.91 -22.54
CA ILE A 491 24.90 3.09 -23.95
C ILE A 491 26.42 2.96 -24.05
N ASP A 492 26.89 2.10 -24.92
CA ASP A 492 28.31 1.85 -25.18
C ASP A 492 28.59 2.14 -26.66
N PRO A 493 29.37 3.17 -27.00
CA PRO A 493 29.73 3.50 -28.38
C PRO A 493 30.46 2.37 -29.12
N GLY A 494 31.17 1.49 -28.40
CA GLY A 494 31.83 0.31 -28.96
C GLY A 494 30.87 -0.83 -29.30
N ARG A 495 29.59 -0.74 -28.89
CA ARG A 495 28.57 -1.80 -28.99
C ARG A 495 27.27 -1.29 -29.61
N PRO A 496 27.27 -0.76 -30.83
CA PRO A 496 26.08 -0.20 -31.49
C PRO A 496 24.95 -1.23 -31.65
N GLY A 497 25.28 -2.53 -31.67
CA GLY A 497 24.31 -3.64 -31.72
C GLY A 497 23.33 -3.71 -30.55
N LEU A 498 23.61 -3.05 -29.41
CA LEU A 498 22.67 -2.93 -28.29
C LEU A 498 21.39 -2.17 -28.66
N LEU A 499 21.42 -1.31 -29.70
CA LEU A 499 20.22 -0.68 -30.23
C LEU A 499 19.22 -1.70 -30.77
N LEU A 500 19.71 -2.79 -31.36
CA LEU A 500 18.88 -3.88 -31.85
C LEU A 500 18.17 -4.59 -30.68
N ASP A 501 18.89 -4.76 -29.57
CA ASP A 501 18.35 -5.39 -28.37
C ASP A 501 17.31 -4.47 -27.70
N LEU A 502 17.51 -3.14 -27.72
CA LEU A 502 16.49 -2.16 -27.30
C LEU A 502 15.20 -2.30 -28.11
N ALA A 503 15.31 -2.44 -29.43
CA ALA A 503 14.16 -2.53 -30.34
C ALA A 503 13.27 -3.77 -30.10
N ILE A 504 13.79 -4.79 -29.45
CA ILE A 504 13.04 -6.00 -29.12
C ILE A 504 12.85 -6.22 -27.62
N GLY A 505 13.12 -5.17 -26.80
CA GLY A 505 12.87 -5.18 -25.35
C GLY A 505 13.83 -6.04 -24.51
N GLN A 506 15.08 -6.16 -24.95
CA GLN A 506 16.13 -6.93 -24.23
C GLN A 506 17.29 -6.06 -23.71
N PHE A 507 17.17 -4.75 -23.73
CA PHE A 507 18.22 -3.83 -23.28
C PHE A 507 17.81 -2.95 -22.08
N ASP A 508 16.63 -2.35 -22.16
CA ASP A 508 16.01 -1.64 -21.04
C ASP A 508 15.01 -2.55 -20.35
N THR A 509 14.76 -2.31 -19.04
CA THR A 509 13.73 -3.01 -18.27
C THR A 509 12.58 -2.08 -17.96
N TYR A 510 11.37 -2.63 -17.84
CA TYR A 510 10.15 -1.89 -17.55
C TYR A 510 9.35 -2.59 -16.45
N THR A 511 8.49 -1.83 -15.76
CA THR A 511 7.60 -2.40 -14.75
C THR A 511 6.35 -3.00 -15.40
N PRO A 512 5.69 -3.99 -14.77
CA PRO A 512 4.40 -4.49 -15.26
C PRO A 512 3.34 -3.39 -15.43
N LEU A 513 3.30 -2.39 -14.54
CA LEU A 513 2.40 -1.24 -14.64
C LEU A 513 2.71 -0.37 -15.88
N GLN A 514 3.98 -0.11 -16.16
CA GLN A 514 4.36 0.59 -17.40
C GLN A 514 3.91 -0.17 -18.64
N MET A 515 3.96 -1.50 -18.64
CA MET A 515 3.49 -2.33 -19.75
C MET A 515 1.99 -2.27 -19.92
N ALA A 516 1.22 -2.19 -18.82
CA ALA A 516 -0.23 -1.99 -18.89
C ALA A 516 -0.57 -0.60 -19.43
N GLN A 517 0.11 0.47 -18.97
CA GLN A 517 -0.07 1.83 -19.49
C GLN A 517 0.30 1.93 -20.96
N TYR A 518 1.38 1.29 -21.38
CA TYR A 518 1.81 1.24 -22.78
C TYR A 518 0.75 0.62 -23.69
N VAL A 519 0.25 -0.56 -23.36
CA VAL A 519 -0.76 -1.22 -24.19
C VAL A 519 -2.10 -0.51 -24.14
N SER A 520 -2.46 0.09 -23.01
CA SER A 520 -3.62 0.97 -22.84
C SER A 520 -3.54 2.19 -23.76
N THR A 521 -2.36 2.82 -23.88
CA THR A 521 -2.12 3.95 -24.79
C THR A 521 -2.33 3.56 -26.26
N ILE A 522 -1.95 2.35 -26.64
CA ILE A 522 -2.26 1.85 -27.99
C ILE A 522 -3.76 1.58 -28.15
N ALA A 523 -4.38 0.92 -27.16
CA ALA A 523 -5.78 0.52 -27.19
C ALA A 523 -6.75 1.70 -27.39
N ASN A 524 -6.50 2.83 -26.70
CA ASN A 524 -7.38 3.99 -26.70
C ASN A 524 -7.07 5.03 -27.81
N GLY A 525 -6.26 4.67 -28.82
CA GLY A 525 -5.96 5.58 -29.94
C GLY A 525 -4.84 6.59 -29.66
N GLY A 526 -3.98 6.31 -28.70
CA GLY A 526 -2.74 7.05 -28.47
C GLY A 526 -2.75 8.03 -27.30
N TYR A 527 -3.76 8.03 -26.46
CA TYR A 527 -3.81 8.84 -25.26
C TYR A 527 -3.21 8.08 -24.08
N ARG A 528 -2.14 8.62 -23.49
CA ARG A 528 -1.54 8.07 -22.27
C ARG A 528 -2.29 8.60 -21.06
N MET A 529 -3.10 7.74 -20.43
CA MET A 529 -3.85 8.08 -19.22
C MET A 529 -2.98 7.94 -17.98
N GLU A 530 -3.22 8.79 -16.98
CA GLU A 530 -2.63 8.67 -15.64
C GLU A 530 -3.30 7.53 -14.89
N PRO A 531 -2.56 6.46 -14.50
CA PRO A 531 -3.13 5.38 -13.72
C PRO A 531 -3.48 5.87 -12.31
N HIS A 532 -4.61 5.43 -11.76
CA HIS A 532 -5.00 5.75 -10.39
C HIS A 532 -5.78 4.61 -9.75
N ILE A 533 -5.66 4.51 -8.43
CA ILE A 533 -6.31 3.47 -7.60
C ILE A 533 -7.47 4.05 -6.81
N VAL A 534 -7.46 5.33 -6.48
CA VAL A 534 -8.57 5.98 -5.81
C VAL A 534 -9.51 6.62 -6.82
N LYS A 535 -10.80 6.29 -6.72
CA LYS A 535 -11.87 6.79 -7.57
C LYS A 535 -12.58 8.00 -6.94
N GLU A 536 -12.93 7.87 -5.66
CA GLU A 536 -13.75 8.86 -4.97
C GLU A 536 -13.33 9.00 -3.50
N ILE A 537 -13.53 10.20 -2.97
CA ILE A 537 -13.51 10.51 -1.53
C ILE A 537 -14.94 10.79 -1.11
N ARG A 538 -15.40 10.18 -0.02
CA ARG A 538 -16.78 10.26 0.45
C ARG A 538 -16.87 10.64 1.92
N GLU A 539 -17.95 11.33 2.30
CA GLU A 539 -18.23 11.64 3.69
C GLU A 539 -18.48 10.36 4.52
N PRO A 540 -18.01 10.31 5.77
CA PRO A 540 -18.30 9.21 6.65
C PRO A 540 -19.76 9.26 7.12
N VAL A 541 -20.45 8.12 7.06
CA VAL A 541 -21.81 7.95 7.59
C VAL A 541 -21.80 7.02 8.80
N SER A 542 -22.80 7.19 9.69
CA SER A 542 -22.91 6.37 10.90
C SER A 542 -23.34 4.93 10.62
N ASP A 543 -24.09 4.71 9.54
CA ASP A 543 -24.52 3.37 9.11
C ASP A 543 -23.43 2.75 8.25
N SER A 544 -22.73 1.75 8.79
CA SER A 544 -21.63 1.04 8.10
C SER A 544 -22.07 0.27 6.83
N LYS A 545 -23.37 0.10 6.61
CA LYS A 545 -23.91 -0.55 5.41
C LYS A 545 -24.17 0.42 4.27
N LYS A 546 -24.01 1.72 4.50
CA LYS A 546 -24.20 2.78 3.49
C LYS A 546 -22.91 3.50 3.23
N ILE A 547 -22.73 3.87 1.98
CA ILE A 547 -21.65 4.76 1.56
C ILE A 547 -22.17 6.18 1.57
N GLY A 548 -21.41 7.12 2.11
CA GLY A 548 -21.80 8.52 2.21
C GLY A 548 -21.75 9.27 0.88
N PRO A 549 -22.17 10.54 0.86
CA PRO A 549 -22.12 11.37 -0.34
C PRO A 549 -20.69 11.62 -0.79
N VAL A 550 -20.53 11.88 -2.09
CA VAL A 550 -19.22 12.16 -2.71
C VAL A 550 -18.75 13.56 -2.31
N ILE A 551 -17.55 13.65 -1.77
CA ILE A 551 -16.83 14.92 -1.54
C ILE A 551 -16.02 15.29 -2.78
N LYS A 552 -15.31 14.27 -3.37
CA LYS A 552 -14.43 14.47 -4.51
C LYS A 552 -14.39 13.22 -5.38
N THR A 553 -14.49 13.40 -6.70
CA THR A 553 -14.20 12.37 -7.70
C THR A 553 -12.82 12.63 -8.31
N VAL A 554 -12.08 11.57 -8.57
CA VAL A 554 -10.82 11.64 -9.31
C VAL A 554 -11.15 11.54 -10.80
N GLU A 555 -11.00 12.65 -11.50
CA GLU A 555 -11.29 12.72 -12.93
C GLU A 555 -10.17 12.05 -13.75
N PRO A 556 -10.52 11.37 -14.85
CA PRO A 556 -9.53 10.82 -15.78
C PRO A 556 -8.60 11.91 -16.32
N LYS A 557 -7.29 11.66 -16.27
CA LYS A 557 -6.28 12.63 -16.71
C LYS A 557 -5.42 12.07 -17.83
N VAL A 558 -5.37 12.82 -18.94
CA VAL A 558 -4.45 12.55 -20.05
C VAL A 558 -3.09 13.14 -19.72
N LEU A 559 -2.04 12.33 -19.65
CA LEU A 559 -0.66 12.79 -19.46
C LEU A 559 -0.07 13.35 -20.75
N ASN A 560 -0.27 12.65 -21.87
CA ASN A 560 0.10 13.07 -23.20
C ASN A 560 -0.67 12.26 -24.25
N ARG A 561 -0.65 12.74 -25.49
CA ARG A 561 -0.97 11.96 -26.69
C ARG A 561 0.32 11.67 -27.42
N ILE A 562 0.48 10.46 -27.97
CA ILE A 562 1.67 10.11 -28.77
C ILE A 562 1.65 10.87 -30.10
N ASP A 563 2.82 11.21 -30.65
CA ASP A 563 2.99 11.98 -31.90
C ASP A 563 2.71 11.15 -33.18
N ALA A 564 1.94 10.07 -33.05
CA ALA A 564 1.60 9.21 -34.16
C ALA A 564 0.26 9.61 -34.78
N LYS A 565 0.16 9.47 -36.12
CA LYS A 565 -1.12 9.60 -36.85
C LYS A 565 -2.08 8.50 -36.34
N THR A 566 -3.36 8.83 -36.25
CA THR A 566 -4.40 7.86 -35.83
C THR A 566 -4.37 6.60 -36.72
N SER A 567 -4.19 6.74 -38.02
CA SER A 567 -4.10 5.60 -38.96
C SER A 567 -2.88 4.69 -38.69
N TRP A 568 -1.78 5.23 -38.16
CA TRP A 568 -0.60 4.42 -37.78
C TRP A 568 -0.87 3.60 -36.50
N ILE A 569 -1.57 4.19 -35.56
CA ILE A 569 -1.98 3.49 -34.35
C ILE A 569 -2.95 2.37 -34.70
N GLN A 570 -3.98 2.65 -35.54
CA GLN A 570 -4.93 1.64 -36.00
C GLN A 570 -4.24 0.51 -36.76
N HIS A 571 -3.21 0.82 -37.55
CA HIS A 571 -2.41 -0.19 -38.23
C HIS A 571 -1.66 -1.12 -37.27
N VAL A 572 -1.11 -0.57 -36.17
CA VAL A 572 -0.48 -1.39 -35.11
C VAL A 572 -1.51 -2.16 -34.31
N GLN A 573 -2.69 -1.58 -34.06
CA GLN A 573 -3.82 -2.29 -33.44
C GLN A 573 -4.23 -3.51 -34.26
N GLU A 574 -4.30 -3.37 -35.59
CA GLU A 574 -4.59 -4.50 -36.49
C GLU A 574 -3.52 -5.59 -36.40
N GLY A 575 -2.22 -5.22 -36.34
CA GLY A 575 -1.15 -6.18 -36.10
C GLY A 575 -1.29 -6.90 -34.78
N PHE A 576 -1.74 -6.21 -33.71
CA PHE A 576 -2.04 -6.81 -32.41
C PHE A 576 -3.25 -7.75 -32.45
N ARG A 577 -4.27 -7.42 -33.26
CA ARG A 577 -5.40 -8.31 -33.51
C ARG A 577 -4.93 -9.61 -34.19
N GLU A 578 -4.09 -9.51 -35.20
CA GLU A 578 -3.55 -10.67 -35.94
C GLU A 578 -2.70 -11.59 -35.02
N VAL A 579 -2.00 -11.06 -33.99
CA VAL A 579 -1.27 -11.89 -33.02
C VAL A 579 -2.18 -12.88 -32.30
N MET A 580 -3.42 -12.49 -32.01
CA MET A 580 -4.35 -13.29 -31.20
C MET A 580 -5.45 -14.00 -32.00
N GLN A 581 -5.79 -13.47 -33.19
CA GLN A 581 -6.97 -13.94 -33.97
C GLN A 581 -6.64 -14.54 -35.31
N ASP A 582 -5.41 -14.33 -35.88
CA ASP A 582 -4.99 -14.97 -37.10
C ASP A 582 -4.34 -16.35 -36.82
N PRO A 583 -4.62 -17.40 -37.62
CA PRO A 583 -4.05 -18.75 -37.42
C PRO A 583 -2.52 -18.80 -37.33
N GLN A 584 -1.82 -17.84 -37.94
CA GLN A 584 -0.36 -17.74 -37.85
C GLN A 584 0.12 -16.87 -36.64
N GLY A 585 -0.80 -16.29 -35.89
CA GLY A 585 -0.49 -15.43 -34.74
C GLY A 585 0.18 -16.19 -33.59
N THR A 586 1.12 -15.55 -32.93
CA THR A 586 1.88 -16.19 -31.84
C THR A 586 1.04 -16.56 -30.62
N ALA A 587 -0.13 -15.96 -30.42
CA ALA A 587 -1.06 -16.27 -29.33
C ALA A 587 -2.40 -16.86 -29.81
N TYR A 588 -2.54 -17.18 -31.10
CA TYR A 588 -3.77 -17.71 -31.68
C TYR A 588 -4.33 -18.90 -30.90
N SER A 589 -3.48 -19.88 -30.59
CA SER A 589 -3.91 -21.10 -29.87
C SER A 589 -4.62 -20.86 -28.53
N ALA A 590 -4.35 -19.72 -27.90
CA ALA A 590 -4.91 -19.37 -26.58
C ALA A 590 -6.13 -18.44 -26.67
N PHE A 591 -6.32 -17.68 -27.79
CA PHE A 591 -7.27 -16.57 -27.81
C PHE A 591 -8.25 -16.57 -29.00
N HIS A 592 -8.08 -17.41 -30.03
CA HIS A 592 -8.90 -17.37 -31.24
C HIS A 592 -10.41 -17.62 -30.98
N ASP A 593 -10.72 -18.40 -29.98
CA ASP A 593 -12.08 -18.76 -29.59
C ASP A 593 -12.68 -17.83 -28.51
N ALA A 594 -11.93 -16.82 -28.06
CA ALA A 594 -12.40 -15.88 -27.07
C ALA A 594 -13.52 -14.98 -27.62
N PRO A 595 -14.73 -14.99 -26.98
CA PRO A 595 -15.90 -14.28 -27.54
C PRO A 595 -15.70 -12.74 -27.53
N TYR A 596 -14.83 -12.23 -26.69
CA TYR A 596 -14.48 -10.81 -26.55
C TYR A 596 -13.36 -10.36 -27.51
N LYS A 597 -12.91 -11.21 -28.43
CA LYS A 597 -11.95 -10.90 -29.51
C LYS A 597 -10.80 -9.98 -29.07
N PRO A 598 -9.85 -10.46 -28.28
CA PRO A 598 -8.77 -9.61 -27.77
C PRO A 598 -7.73 -9.31 -28.84
N ALA A 599 -6.94 -8.25 -28.60
CA ALA A 599 -5.74 -7.91 -29.36
C ALA A 599 -4.56 -7.72 -28.40
N GLY A 600 -3.33 -7.97 -28.87
CA GLY A 600 -2.17 -7.80 -28.00
C GLY A 600 -0.87 -8.30 -28.59
N LYS A 601 0.17 -8.39 -27.75
CA LYS A 601 1.51 -8.79 -28.16
C LYS A 601 2.15 -9.71 -27.12
N THR A 602 2.69 -10.82 -27.60
CA THR A 602 3.49 -11.76 -26.81
C THR A 602 4.92 -11.27 -26.66
N GLY A 603 5.54 -11.53 -25.52
CA GLY A 603 6.93 -11.25 -25.27
C GLY A 603 7.65 -12.45 -24.67
N THR A 604 8.88 -12.62 -25.10
CA THR A 604 9.85 -13.55 -24.54
C THR A 604 11.19 -12.83 -24.53
N ALA A 605 11.78 -12.67 -23.36
CA ALA A 605 13.06 -11.99 -23.21
C ALA A 605 14.08 -12.93 -22.54
N GLU A 606 15.22 -13.08 -23.18
CA GLU A 606 16.37 -13.69 -22.57
C GLU A 606 17.11 -12.63 -21.75
N GLY A 607 17.50 -12.96 -20.55
CA GLY A 607 18.23 -12.08 -19.64
C GLY A 607 19.02 -12.86 -18.61
N VAL A 608 19.89 -12.13 -17.93
CA VAL A 608 20.64 -12.68 -16.80
C VAL A 608 19.72 -12.77 -15.60
N TYR A 609 19.79 -13.86 -14.84
CA TYR A 609 19.03 -14.01 -13.61
C TYR A 609 19.49 -12.98 -12.55
N ASP A 610 18.64 -12.05 -12.23
CA ASP A 610 18.84 -10.99 -11.22
C ASP A 610 17.94 -11.16 -9.99
N GLY A 611 17.39 -12.36 -9.80
CA GLY A 611 16.47 -12.70 -8.72
C GLY A 611 17.15 -12.95 -7.36
N PRO A 612 16.38 -13.38 -6.35
CA PRO A 612 16.86 -13.50 -4.95
C PRO A 612 18.10 -14.36 -4.74
N LYS A 613 18.34 -15.35 -5.62
CA LYS A 613 19.51 -16.24 -5.53
C LYS A 613 20.75 -15.70 -6.27
N SER A 614 20.67 -14.55 -6.92
CA SER A 614 21.79 -13.99 -7.70
C SER A 614 23.03 -13.72 -6.85
N GLU A 615 22.86 -13.22 -5.63
CA GLU A 615 23.97 -13.00 -4.71
C GLU A 615 24.74 -14.27 -4.34
N GLU A 616 24.07 -15.42 -4.29
CA GLU A 616 24.74 -16.70 -3.99
C GLU A 616 25.73 -17.10 -5.10
N PHE A 617 25.35 -16.86 -6.36
CA PHE A 617 26.23 -17.09 -7.52
C PHE A 617 27.43 -16.15 -7.47
N LEU A 618 27.18 -14.86 -7.24
CA LEU A 618 28.25 -13.85 -7.17
C LEU A 618 29.22 -14.12 -6.02
N LYS A 619 28.74 -14.52 -4.84
CA LYS A 619 29.56 -14.88 -3.69
C LYS A 619 30.44 -16.13 -3.98
N ARG A 620 29.99 -17.04 -4.86
CA ARG A 620 30.73 -18.22 -5.29
C ARG A 620 31.64 -17.96 -6.52
N GLY A 621 31.70 -16.71 -7.03
CA GLY A 621 32.44 -16.36 -8.25
C GLY A 621 31.87 -17.00 -9.52
N GLN A 622 30.62 -17.45 -9.50
CA GLN A 622 29.90 -18.04 -10.62
C GLN A 622 29.23 -17.01 -11.49
N GLN A 623 29.13 -17.27 -12.79
CA GLN A 623 28.33 -16.48 -13.69
C GLN A 623 26.83 -16.66 -13.37
N LEU A 624 26.08 -15.57 -13.47
CA LEU A 624 24.63 -15.63 -13.33
C LEU A 624 24.02 -16.41 -14.50
N PRO A 625 23.06 -17.31 -14.26
CA PRO A 625 22.44 -18.08 -15.32
C PRO A 625 21.61 -17.21 -16.26
N MET A 626 21.51 -17.63 -17.53
CA MET A 626 20.62 -17.05 -18.52
C MET A 626 19.22 -17.64 -18.34
N VAL A 627 18.22 -16.79 -18.26
CA VAL A 627 16.83 -17.15 -17.98
C VAL A 627 15.89 -16.43 -18.95
N TRP A 628 14.67 -16.95 -19.06
CA TRP A 628 13.65 -16.38 -19.93
C TRP A 628 12.50 -15.77 -19.13
N ASN A 629 12.19 -14.51 -19.41
CA ASN A 629 10.98 -13.84 -18.94
C ASN A 629 9.88 -14.01 -19.99
N LEU A 630 8.68 -14.35 -19.54
CA LEU A 630 7.50 -14.43 -20.39
C LEU A 630 6.56 -13.28 -20.09
N THR A 631 6.14 -12.58 -21.14
CA THR A 631 5.23 -11.43 -21.05
C THR A 631 4.07 -11.57 -22.01
N LEU A 632 2.96 -10.94 -21.69
CA LEU A 632 1.82 -10.79 -22.57
C LEU A 632 1.16 -9.45 -22.24
N VAL A 633 0.97 -8.62 -23.25
CA VAL A 633 0.19 -7.39 -23.14
C VAL A 633 -0.95 -7.42 -24.13
N GLY A 634 -2.07 -6.84 -23.76
CA GLY A 634 -3.22 -6.82 -24.65
C GLY A 634 -4.38 -6.01 -24.11
N TYR A 635 -5.46 -6.00 -24.85
CA TYR A 635 -6.71 -5.35 -24.53
C TYR A 635 -7.90 -6.09 -25.16
N ALA A 636 -9.06 -5.87 -24.64
CA ALA A 636 -10.30 -6.46 -25.14
C ALA A 636 -11.52 -5.56 -24.84
N PRO A 637 -12.55 -5.58 -25.69
CA PRO A 637 -12.55 -6.09 -27.07
C PRO A 637 -11.62 -5.29 -28.00
N TYR A 638 -11.30 -5.85 -29.17
CA TYR A 638 -10.43 -5.17 -30.13
C TYR A 638 -11.00 -3.84 -30.65
N ASP A 639 -12.26 -3.85 -31.02
CA ASP A 639 -12.97 -2.74 -31.67
C ASP A 639 -13.47 -1.67 -30.69
N ASN A 640 -13.68 -2.04 -29.42
CA ASN A 640 -14.08 -1.13 -28.36
C ASN A 640 -13.40 -1.55 -27.03
N PRO A 641 -12.13 -1.21 -26.83
CA PRO A 641 -11.37 -1.65 -25.67
C PRO A 641 -11.99 -1.20 -24.34
N GLU A 642 -12.30 -2.14 -23.45
CA GLU A 642 -12.82 -1.87 -22.10
C GLU A 642 -11.79 -2.20 -21.01
N VAL A 643 -10.85 -3.08 -21.33
CA VAL A 643 -9.78 -3.49 -20.41
C VAL A 643 -8.49 -3.68 -21.17
N ALA A 644 -7.42 -3.06 -20.69
CA ALA A 644 -6.05 -3.31 -21.07
C ALA A 644 -5.34 -4.06 -19.95
N PHE A 645 -4.38 -4.95 -20.33
CA PHE A 645 -3.71 -5.77 -19.33
C PHE A 645 -2.26 -6.04 -19.70
N ALA A 646 -1.46 -6.30 -18.65
CA ALA A 646 -0.10 -6.82 -18.76
C ALA A 646 0.06 -8.03 -17.81
N VAL A 647 0.61 -9.12 -18.35
CA VAL A 647 1.05 -10.30 -17.59
C VAL A 647 2.57 -10.40 -17.71
N VAL A 648 3.28 -10.45 -16.59
CA VAL A 648 4.73 -10.57 -16.54
C VAL A 648 5.12 -11.72 -15.62
N VAL A 649 5.83 -12.70 -16.18
CA VAL A 649 6.32 -13.86 -15.44
C VAL A 649 7.83 -13.94 -15.68
N PRO A 650 8.65 -13.46 -14.73
CA PRO A 650 10.09 -13.48 -14.87
C PRO A 650 10.68 -14.86 -14.56
N TRP A 651 11.87 -15.13 -15.14
CA TRP A 651 12.74 -16.28 -14.84
C TRP A 651 12.08 -17.65 -14.97
N VAL A 652 11.20 -17.80 -15.95
CA VAL A 652 10.34 -18.99 -16.10
C VAL A 652 11.14 -20.25 -16.37
N TYR A 653 12.18 -20.19 -17.22
CA TYR A 653 13.01 -21.35 -17.57
C TYR A 653 14.42 -20.95 -18.02
N GLU A 654 15.30 -21.94 -18.10
CA GLU A 654 16.67 -21.86 -18.63
C GLU A 654 16.77 -22.59 -19.98
N GLY A 655 17.75 -22.21 -20.78
CA GLY A 655 18.09 -22.91 -22.03
C GLY A 655 16.92 -23.03 -22.99
N ASN A 656 16.66 -24.23 -23.51
CA ASN A 656 15.63 -24.53 -24.51
C ASN A 656 14.26 -24.87 -23.91
N GLY A 657 14.00 -24.48 -22.67
CA GLY A 657 12.70 -24.66 -22.04
C GLY A 657 11.60 -23.89 -22.76
N SER A 658 10.34 -24.23 -22.47
CA SER A 658 9.16 -23.52 -22.93
C SER A 658 8.07 -23.52 -21.88
N SER A 659 7.19 -22.53 -21.92
CA SER A 659 5.98 -22.44 -21.11
C SER A 659 4.98 -21.51 -21.79
N GLN A 660 3.72 -21.70 -21.46
CA GLN A 660 2.60 -20.83 -21.88
C GLN A 660 1.89 -20.21 -20.67
N ILE A 661 2.57 -20.11 -19.54
CA ILE A 661 1.97 -19.59 -18.30
C ILE A 661 1.40 -18.18 -18.49
N ASN A 662 2.09 -17.31 -19.22
CA ASN A 662 1.61 -15.96 -19.52
C ASN A 662 0.32 -15.98 -20.37
N TYR A 663 0.17 -16.92 -21.30
CA TYR A 663 -1.05 -17.07 -22.12
C TYR A 663 -2.22 -17.59 -21.29
N ARG A 664 -1.97 -18.61 -20.45
CA ARG A 664 -2.99 -19.17 -19.56
C ARG A 664 -3.50 -18.14 -18.55
N ILE A 665 -2.58 -17.39 -17.93
CA ILE A 665 -2.97 -16.29 -17.03
C ILE A 665 -3.78 -15.25 -17.82
N GLY A 666 -3.26 -14.77 -18.95
CA GLY A 666 -3.91 -13.73 -19.76
C GLY A 666 -5.31 -14.13 -20.25
N ARG A 667 -5.50 -15.41 -20.68
CA ARG A 667 -6.81 -15.90 -21.08
C ARG A 667 -7.78 -15.94 -19.90
N ARG A 668 -7.38 -16.52 -18.78
CA ARG A 668 -8.23 -16.71 -17.60
C ARG A 668 -8.66 -15.40 -16.95
N ILE A 669 -7.78 -14.37 -16.91
CA ILE A 669 -8.14 -13.06 -16.35
C ILE A 669 -9.16 -12.34 -17.20
N LEU A 670 -9.06 -12.43 -18.53
CA LEU A 670 -10.05 -11.86 -19.44
C LEU A 670 -11.37 -12.60 -19.37
N ASP A 671 -11.37 -13.95 -19.39
CA ASP A 671 -12.57 -14.75 -19.21
C ASP A 671 -13.31 -14.34 -17.94
N LYS A 672 -12.57 -14.17 -16.82
CA LYS A 672 -13.18 -13.77 -15.54
C LYS A 672 -13.70 -12.34 -15.53
N TYR A 673 -13.00 -11.40 -16.17
CA TYR A 673 -13.48 -10.03 -16.31
C TYR A 673 -14.85 -9.98 -17.02
N PHE A 674 -14.97 -10.64 -18.17
CA PHE A 674 -16.22 -10.65 -18.94
C PHE A 674 -17.32 -11.48 -18.29
N GLU A 675 -16.98 -12.55 -17.55
CA GLU A 675 -17.91 -13.31 -16.72
C GLU A 675 -18.55 -12.41 -15.64
N LEU A 676 -17.73 -11.74 -14.82
CA LEU A 676 -18.21 -10.84 -13.78
C LEU A 676 -19.06 -9.70 -14.34
N LYS A 677 -18.67 -9.15 -15.46
CA LYS A 677 -19.46 -8.11 -16.16
C LYS A 677 -20.84 -8.64 -16.55
N LYS A 678 -20.92 -9.84 -17.12
CA LYS A 678 -22.19 -10.48 -17.50
C LYS A 678 -23.08 -10.79 -16.30
N GLU A 679 -22.50 -11.34 -15.23
CA GLU A 679 -23.24 -11.65 -13.99
C GLU A 679 -23.86 -10.39 -13.38
N ARG A 680 -23.11 -9.28 -13.35
CA ARG A 680 -23.60 -8.00 -12.80
C ARG A 680 -24.70 -7.39 -13.65
N ALA A 681 -24.58 -7.45 -14.98
CA ALA A 681 -25.63 -6.98 -15.88
C ALA A 681 -26.93 -7.78 -15.69
N GLN A 682 -26.84 -9.11 -15.51
CA GLN A 682 -28.01 -9.97 -15.24
C GLN A 682 -28.67 -9.65 -13.90
N LYS A 683 -27.90 -9.40 -12.84
CA LYS A 683 -28.45 -9.00 -11.53
C LYS A 683 -29.19 -7.67 -11.60
N GLN A 684 -28.60 -6.66 -12.24
CA GLN A 684 -29.26 -5.35 -12.42
C GLN A 684 -30.60 -5.48 -13.14
N THR A 685 -30.66 -6.31 -14.19
CA THR A 685 -31.91 -6.57 -14.93
C THR A 685 -32.95 -7.27 -14.05
N SER A 686 -32.53 -8.21 -13.20
CA SER A 686 -33.43 -8.92 -12.27
C SER A 686 -34.03 -7.99 -11.21
N ASP A 687 -33.19 -7.12 -10.64
CA ASP A 687 -33.60 -6.18 -9.59
C ASP A 687 -34.59 -5.14 -10.13
N VAL A 688 -34.41 -4.65 -11.36
CA VAL A 688 -35.36 -3.75 -12.03
C VAL A 688 -36.72 -4.42 -12.27
N VAL A 689 -36.71 -5.70 -12.67
CA VAL A 689 -37.99 -6.45 -12.92
C VAL A 689 -38.73 -6.71 -11.61
N VAL A 690 -38.04 -6.90 -10.48
CA VAL A 690 -38.68 -7.11 -9.17
C VAL A 690 -39.30 -5.80 -8.64
N ASP A 691 -38.68 -4.65 -8.88
CA ASP A 691 -39.21 -3.34 -8.46
C ASP A 691 -40.41 -2.87 -9.32
N GLU A 692 -40.52 -3.36 -10.58
CA GLU A 692 -41.65 -3.04 -11.46
C GLU A 692 -42.87 -3.97 -11.28
N MET A 693 -42.79 -5.05 -10.49
CA MET A 693 -43.95 -5.83 -10.16
C MET A 693 -44.86 -5.09 -9.18
N PRO A 694 -46.13 -4.80 -9.53
CA PRO A 694 -47.04 -4.13 -8.62
C PRO A 694 -47.26 -5.05 -7.40
N LYS A 695 -47.07 -4.47 -6.21
CA LYS A 695 -47.40 -5.13 -4.95
C LYS A 695 -48.86 -5.54 -5.02
N GLN A 696 -49.19 -6.83 -5.14
CA GLN A 696 -50.55 -7.32 -4.97
C GLN A 696 -50.97 -7.02 -3.54
N ASP A 697 -51.88 -6.02 -3.42
CA ASP A 697 -52.59 -5.74 -2.18
C ASP A 697 -53.37 -6.98 -1.79
N ASN A 698 -52.88 -7.75 -0.85
CA ASN A 698 -53.65 -8.77 -0.13
C ASN A 698 -54.66 -8.07 0.75
N GLN A 699 -55.81 -7.61 0.17
CA GLN A 699 -56.99 -7.32 0.95
C GLN A 699 -57.53 -8.63 1.52
N SER A 700 -57.14 -8.90 2.74
CA SER A 700 -57.80 -9.92 3.57
C SER A 700 -59.22 -9.49 3.88
N ASN A 701 -60.18 -10.17 3.27
CA ASN A 701 -61.58 -10.09 3.64
C ASN A 701 -61.80 -10.65 5.04
N ASP A 702 -61.75 -9.80 6.04
CA ASP A 702 -62.18 -10.11 7.41
C ASP A 702 -63.67 -9.83 7.54
N LYS A 703 -64.51 -10.84 7.25
CA LYS A 703 -65.93 -10.79 7.61
C LYS A 703 -66.07 -11.17 9.06
N SER A 704 -66.19 -10.15 9.89
CA SER A 704 -66.65 -10.20 11.26
C SER A 704 -68.00 -10.91 11.37
N LYS A 705 -68.08 -12.01 12.11
CA LYS A 705 -69.32 -12.57 12.67
C LYS A 705 -69.70 -11.74 13.90
N SER A 706 -70.72 -10.90 13.76
CA SER A 706 -71.48 -10.36 14.89
C SER A 706 -72.45 -11.44 15.39
N LYS A 707 -72.33 -11.82 16.66
CA LYS A 707 -73.34 -12.49 17.46
C LYS A 707 -74.44 -11.50 17.78
N SER A 708 -75.67 -11.81 17.48
CA SER A 708 -76.84 -11.30 18.19
C SER A 708 -77.59 -12.47 18.79
N SER A 709 -77.68 -12.46 20.12
CA SER A 709 -78.65 -13.15 20.94
C SER A 709 -80.03 -12.50 20.78
N ASP A 710 -81.04 -13.22 20.65
CA ASP A 710 -82.20 -13.26 21.56
C ASP A 710 -83.43 -13.85 20.89
N SER A 711 -83.93 -14.79 21.59
CA SER A 711 -85.28 -15.04 22.14
C SER A 711 -86.40 -15.37 21.19
N ASP A 712 -86.86 -16.50 21.50
CA ASP A 712 -88.24 -16.91 21.86
C ASP A 712 -89.35 -16.97 20.81
N ASN A 713 -89.90 -18.10 20.94
CA ASN A 713 -91.36 -18.48 21.00
C ASN A 713 -92.09 -18.95 19.77
N SER A 714 -92.47 -20.21 19.92
CA SER A 714 -93.80 -20.80 19.84
C SER A 714 -94.45 -21.06 18.48
N GLN A 715 -94.82 -22.33 18.40
CA GLN A 715 -96.05 -22.85 17.91
C GLN A 715 -96.28 -22.97 16.37
N GLY A 716 -96.44 -24.21 16.01
CA GLY A 716 -97.14 -24.63 14.85
C GLY A 716 -96.65 -26.02 14.36
#